data_240006666d28b50dafc9d2be34f61d57
#
_entry.id   240006666d28b50dafc9d2be34f61d57
#
_cell.length_a   1.000
_cell.length_b   1.000
_cell.length_c   1.000
_cell.angle_alpha   90.00
_cell.angle_beta   90.00
_cell.angle_gamma   90.00
#
_symmetry.space_group_name_H-M   'P 1'
#
loop_
_entity.id
_entity.type
_entity.pdbx_description
1 polymer ?
#
loop_
_entity_poly.entity_id
_entity_poly.type
_entity_poly.pdbx_seq_one_letter_code
_entity_poly.pdbx_strand_id
1 'polypeptide(L)'
;MTSVWLTAAALLFVAGTLAAGSLPRIELRIEERILIGAVVSVLVGSVVTYLIALVAGLNVAVVLGASALSAVAFALPWWRRRAEVLASWQAGWKELASPDRRGHLVGVGMTALAAVVLFSVLLTHALGTDAAGNLNAGFQTVWADWSQHLTTTNSFAVAHNLPPQNPLFAGQDLRYPFIPDFQSATLVTLGAAPAVALELPGVLLSVCIVLLIAALAVRLGAGWGAGVLAAAICLAGGGLGFTGILADACLHHGFSATQCTWSGLVAHPGDTLGIVAGTLHDLPGLVAAQPRAYDGLLTPPALQPLPDQQWYTPLFAWWLPQRSILYGFSGALVVLILVITAARSGRRAYQSFALAGLLLGVMPLIHIHTLIAMAIVCAVLAARWPHRGWWITAVVTAIVAAPRLATLIAGPHGSVAAFNVFPTVEPGWMYGSSVARPALSLGSLAGGVGGLVRAVLTPQYWGFWIANTGVALPLCVVVALAAALMCVRGRVGAASRRVMSLFPRDLVQVALGCLAVFAIANLVVFQSWDWDNTKLFAYWYLGAALLLGALVVRLWRRWWPGLAVAAVASSVLLTGVLVLVRLLPWTPIENSVGGPYTSATASDVRVAAQVAASTPSNAVFLTEGKPNDPVLTLAGRTAVMGYYGWLWSYGTDFGSRPQDVRTMLEGCGIQARADCPVFGLLRKYKVDYVEIDDRTADPGIFDSRVDVRWWATQGFAVVARGDHLTVYDVRAR
;
A
#
# COMPACT_ATOMS: atom_id res chain seq x y z
N MET A 1 -32.72 5.77 -6.21
CA MET A 1 -32.12 6.95 -5.52
C MET A 1 -30.60 6.86 -5.41
N THR A 2 -30.01 5.71 -5.15
CA THR A 2 -28.54 5.51 -5.02
C THR A 2 -27.75 5.98 -6.24
N SER A 3 -28.18 5.71 -7.46
CA SER A 3 -27.51 6.16 -8.69
C SER A 3 -27.45 7.69 -8.82
N VAL A 4 -28.44 8.41 -8.29
CA VAL A 4 -28.49 9.88 -8.36
C VAL A 4 -27.41 10.52 -7.49
N TRP A 5 -27.22 10.00 -6.27
CA TRP A 5 -26.20 10.54 -5.34
C TRP A 5 -24.78 10.26 -5.82
N LEU A 6 -24.53 9.07 -6.35
CA LEU A 6 -23.24 8.71 -6.94
C LEU A 6 -22.94 9.56 -8.19
N THR A 7 -23.95 9.82 -9.04
CA THR A 7 -23.79 10.70 -10.20
C THR A 7 -23.48 12.13 -9.77
N ALA A 8 -24.22 12.66 -8.78
CA ALA A 8 -23.93 14.00 -8.24
C ALA A 8 -22.52 14.11 -7.67
N ALA A 9 -22.08 13.11 -6.90
CA ALA A 9 -20.73 13.07 -6.36
C ALA A 9 -19.67 12.99 -7.47
N ALA A 10 -19.91 12.21 -8.53
CA ALA A 10 -19.00 12.13 -9.68
C ALA A 10 -18.87 13.47 -10.41
N LEU A 11 -19.98 14.19 -10.61
CA LEU A 11 -19.95 15.53 -11.22
C LEU A 11 -19.18 16.53 -10.35
N LEU A 12 -19.39 16.51 -9.04
CA LEU A 12 -18.65 17.35 -8.08
C LEU A 12 -17.16 16.98 -8.05
N PHE A 13 -16.82 15.70 -8.15
CA PHE A 13 -15.45 15.24 -8.27
C PHE A 13 -14.78 15.76 -9.54
N VAL A 14 -15.46 15.72 -10.69
CA VAL A 14 -14.95 16.29 -11.95
C VAL A 14 -14.73 17.81 -11.81
N ALA A 15 -15.71 18.53 -11.24
CA ALA A 15 -15.57 19.96 -10.99
C ALA A 15 -14.40 20.27 -10.04
N GLY A 16 -14.26 19.50 -8.96
CA GLY A 16 -13.13 19.60 -8.03
C GLY A 16 -11.79 19.33 -8.72
N THR A 17 -11.73 18.30 -9.57
CA THR A 17 -10.53 17.94 -10.35
C THR A 17 -10.09 19.09 -11.25
N LEU A 18 -10.99 19.69 -12.03
CA LEU A 18 -10.68 20.81 -12.90
C LEU A 18 -10.26 22.06 -12.09
N ALA A 19 -10.93 22.32 -10.97
CA ALA A 19 -10.62 23.41 -10.08
C ALA A 19 -9.25 23.24 -9.42
N ALA A 20 -8.97 22.07 -8.83
CA ALA A 20 -7.71 21.78 -8.17
C ALA A 20 -6.53 21.74 -9.16
N GLY A 21 -6.71 21.21 -10.38
CA GLY A 21 -5.70 21.24 -11.44
C GLY A 21 -5.35 22.65 -11.94
N SER A 22 -6.17 23.62 -11.60
CA SER A 22 -5.95 25.05 -11.91
C SER A 22 -5.24 25.82 -10.78
N LEU A 23 -5.05 25.22 -9.60
CA LEU A 23 -4.37 25.87 -8.47
C LEU A 23 -2.90 26.20 -8.73
N PRO A 24 -2.07 25.31 -9.30
CA PRO A 24 -0.66 25.58 -9.49
C PRO A 24 -0.41 26.71 -10.50
N ARG A 25 0.43 27.69 -10.10
CA ARG A 25 0.88 28.80 -10.96
C ARG A 25 2.20 28.48 -11.65
N ILE A 26 2.31 27.30 -12.21
CA ILE A 26 3.47 26.80 -12.94
C ILE A 26 3.03 26.25 -14.29
N GLU A 27 3.97 26.09 -15.20
CA GLU A 27 3.70 25.48 -16.49
C GLU A 27 3.50 23.98 -16.33
N LEU A 28 2.24 23.55 -16.42
CA LEU A 28 1.82 22.14 -16.38
C LEU A 28 1.18 21.80 -17.73
N ARG A 29 1.45 20.59 -18.20
CA ARG A 29 0.73 19.99 -19.31
C ARG A 29 -0.71 19.70 -18.91
N ILE A 30 -1.58 19.53 -19.90
CA ILE A 30 -3.00 19.30 -19.65
C ILE A 30 -3.24 17.99 -18.87
N GLU A 31 -2.53 16.92 -19.24
CA GLU A 31 -2.59 15.64 -18.56
C GLU A 31 -2.12 15.76 -17.10
N GLU A 32 -1.06 16.50 -16.82
CA GLU A 32 -0.58 16.74 -15.46
C GLU A 32 -1.61 17.51 -14.63
N ARG A 33 -2.30 18.50 -15.21
CA ARG A 33 -3.36 19.26 -14.51
C ARG A 33 -4.51 18.36 -14.11
N ILE A 34 -4.96 17.48 -15.00
CA ILE A 34 -6.05 16.54 -14.71
C ILE A 34 -5.64 15.58 -13.60
N LEU A 35 -4.46 14.97 -13.71
CA LEU A 35 -3.97 14.00 -12.73
C LEU A 35 -3.72 14.64 -11.36
N ILE A 36 -3.07 15.82 -11.32
CA ILE A 36 -2.89 16.58 -10.08
C ILE A 36 -4.23 16.93 -9.46
N GLY A 37 -5.17 17.43 -10.28
CA GLY A 37 -6.51 17.77 -9.83
C GLY A 37 -7.26 16.58 -9.23
N ALA A 38 -7.21 15.42 -9.88
CA ALA A 38 -7.86 14.20 -9.40
C ALA A 38 -7.28 13.75 -8.04
N VAL A 39 -5.94 13.68 -7.93
CA VAL A 39 -5.28 13.29 -6.69
C VAL A 39 -5.57 14.29 -5.56
N VAL A 40 -5.46 15.60 -5.81
CA VAL A 40 -5.76 16.64 -4.82
C VAL A 40 -7.22 16.56 -4.36
N SER A 41 -8.17 16.35 -5.29
CA SER A 41 -9.59 16.21 -4.96
C SER A 41 -9.86 14.99 -4.09
N VAL A 42 -9.22 13.85 -4.37
CA VAL A 42 -9.32 12.67 -3.50
C VAL A 42 -8.72 12.94 -2.12
N LEU A 43 -7.46 13.37 -2.04
CA LEU A 43 -6.74 13.47 -0.77
C LEU A 43 -7.29 14.60 0.11
N VAL A 44 -7.35 15.81 -0.42
CA VAL A 44 -7.78 16.98 0.35
C VAL A 44 -9.29 16.98 0.53
N GLY A 45 -10.05 16.60 -0.50
CA GLY A 45 -11.51 16.50 -0.42
C GLY A 45 -11.97 15.50 0.65
N SER A 46 -11.30 14.35 0.77
CA SER A 46 -11.62 13.37 1.82
C SER A 46 -11.35 13.90 3.21
N VAL A 47 -10.23 14.64 3.41
CA VAL A 47 -9.93 15.28 4.70
C VAL A 47 -10.94 16.38 5.02
N VAL A 48 -11.35 17.21 4.05
CA VAL A 48 -12.38 18.24 4.25
C VAL A 48 -13.71 17.58 4.62
N THR A 49 -14.11 16.50 3.93
CA THR A 49 -15.33 15.75 4.27
C THR A 49 -15.26 15.19 5.68
N TYR A 50 -14.11 14.63 6.07
CA TYR A 50 -13.88 14.12 7.43
C TYR A 50 -14.05 15.22 8.49
N LEU A 51 -13.41 16.37 8.29
CA LEU A 51 -13.50 17.48 9.25
C LEU A 51 -14.94 17.99 9.42
N ILE A 52 -15.72 18.05 8.34
CA ILE A 52 -17.13 18.43 8.41
C ILE A 52 -17.96 17.32 9.09
N ALA A 53 -17.66 16.05 8.78
CA ALA A 53 -18.34 14.91 9.37
C ALA A 53 -18.09 14.78 10.89
N LEU A 54 -16.97 15.23 11.42
CA LEU A 54 -16.73 15.30 12.87
C LEU A 54 -17.76 16.14 13.61
N VAL A 55 -18.33 17.14 12.95
CA VAL A 55 -19.32 18.06 13.57
C VAL A 55 -20.75 17.69 13.19
N ALA A 56 -20.98 17.29 11.92
CA ALA A 56 -22.32 17.11 11.36
C ALA A 56 -22.71 15.61 11.15
N GLY A 57 -21.82 14.69 11.53
CA GLY A 57 -21.98 13.25 11.24
C GLY A 57 -21.75 12.94 9.76
N LEU A 58 -21.55 11.66 9.44
CA LEU A 58 -21.38 11.19 8.06
C LEU A 58 -22.78 10.85 7.47
N ASN A 59 -23.20 11.61 6.47
CA ASN A 59 -24.45 11.41 5.75
C ASN A 59 -24.36 11.98 4.32
N VAL A 60 -25.35 11.69 3.47
CA VAL A 60 -25.38 12.11 2.05
C VAL A 60 -25.19 13.63 1.90
N ALA A 61 -25.89 14.43 2.71
CA ALA A 61 -25.82 15.89 2.61
C ALA A 61 -24.40 16.41 2.94
N VAL A 62 -23.76 15.84 3.97
CA VAL A 62 -22.39 16.16 4.34
C VAL A 62 -21.42 15.80 3.23
N VAL A 63 -21.53 14.60 2.64
CA VAL A 63 -20.64 14.16 1.55
C VAL A 63 -20.76 15.08 0.33
N LEU A 64 -21.97 15.36 -0.12
CA LEU A 64 -22.19 16.23 -1.29
C LEU A 64 -21.84 17.67 -0.99
N GLY A 65 -22.21 18.20 0.20
CA GLY A 65 -21.89 19.55 0.63
C GLY A 65 -20.37 19.78 0.77
N ALA A 66 -19.66 18.83 1.37
CA ALA A 66 -18.20 18.88 1.49
C ALA A 66 -17.49 18.81 0.14
N SER A 67 -18.01 17.97 -0.78
CA SER A 67 -17.48 17.87 -2.16
C SER A 67 -17.70 19.18 -2.93
N ALA A 68 -18.87 19.79 -2.81
CA ALA A 68 -19.17 21.09 -3.41
C ALA A 68 -18.30 22.20 -2.80
N LEU A 69 -18.18 22.23 -1.47
CA LEU A 69 -17.33 23.20 -0.76
C LEU A 69 -15.87 23.07 -1.18
N SER A 70 -15.36 21.84 -1.30
CA SER A 70 -13.98 21.57 -1.78
C SER A 70 -13.78 22.08 -3.20
N ALA A 71 -14.73 21.80 -4.12
CA ALA A 71 -14.65 22.30 -5.49
C ALA A 71 -14.66 23.84 -5.55
N VAL A 72 -15.50 24.49 -4.75
CA VAL A 72 -15.53 25.96 -4.64
C VAL A 72 -14.24 26.50 -4.01
N ALA A 73 -13.76 25.88 -2.94
CA ALA A 73 -12.51 26.28 -2.28
C ALA A 73 -11.30 26.16 -3.21
N PHE A 74 -11.26 25.14 -4.06
CA PHE A 74 -10.23 25.01 -5.09
C PHE A 74 -10.39 26.03 -6.23
N ALA A 75 -11.62 26.42 -6.57
CA ALA A 75 -11.88 27.41 -7.62
C ALA A 75 -11.56 28.85 -7.17
N LEU A 76 -11.83 29.19 -5.94
CA LEU A 76 -11.73 30.56 -5.41
C LEU A 76 -10.36 31.24 -5.64
N PRO A 77 -9.19 30.57 -5.42
CA PRO A 77 -7.88 31.20 -5.61
C PRO A 77 -7.58 31.68 -7.03
N TRP A 78 -8.26 31.13 -8.04
CA TRP A 78 -8.05 31.49 -9.43
C TRP A 78 -9.24 32.25 -10.06
N TRP A 79 -10.34 32.42 -9.33
CA TRP A 79 -11.55 33.05 -9.86
C TRP A 79 -11.30 34.43 -10.47
N ARG A 80 -10.46 35.27 -9.82
CA ARG A 80 -10.07 36.57 -10.34
C ARG A 80 -9.23 36.51 -11.63
N ARG A 81 -8.66 35.35 -11.93
CA ARG A 81 -7.84 35.08 -13.12
C ARG A 81 -8.49 34.06 -14.05
N ARG A 82 -9.81 33.88 -13.96
CA ARG A 82 -10.51 32.85 -14.71
C ARG A 82 -10.25 32.90 -16.22
N ALA A 83 -10.11 34.08 -16.81
CA ALA A 83 -9.80 34.22 -18.24
C ALA A 83 -8.40 33.64 -18.57
N GLU A 84 -7.38 33.90 -17.75
CA GLU A 84 -6.03 33.34 -17.94
C GLU A 84 -6.05 31.81 -17.75
N VAL A 85 -6.76 31.31 -16.76
CA VAL A 85 -6.88 29.87 -16.50
C VAL A 85 -7.58 29.20 -17.66
N LEU A 86 -8.72 29.69 -18.12
CA LEU A 86 -9.45 29.15 -19.27
C LEU A 86 -8.59 29.19 -20.53
N ALA A 87 -7.89 30.30 -20.79
CA ALA A 87 -6.97 30.40 -21.92
C ALA A 87 -5.84 29.35 -21.84
N SER A 88 -5.31 29.10 -20.62
CA SER A 88 -4.26 28.10 -20.42
C SER A 88 -4.74 26.67 -20.66
N TRP A 89 -5.99 26.35 -20.26
CA TRP A 89 -6.64 25.06 -20.56
C TRP A 89 -6.87 24.90 -22.08
N GLN A 90 -7.40 25.93 -22.73
CA GLN A 90 -7.60 25.93 -24.18
C GLN A 90 -6.29 25.77 -24.95
N ALA A 91 -5.23 26.46 -24.53
CA ALA A 91 -3.89 26.31 -25.11
C ALA A 91 -3.36 24.88 -24.91
N GLY A 92 -3.50 24.32 -23.72
CA GLY A 92 -3.07 22.95 -23.43
C GLY A 92 -3.82 21.90 -24.29
N TRP A 93 -5.14 22.07 -24.47
CA TRP A 93 -5.92 21.20 -25.36
C TRP A 93 -5.51 21.34 -26.82
N LYS A 94 -5.28 22.57 -27.30
CA LYS A 94 -4.77 22.80 -28.66
C LYS A 94 -3.39 22.19 -28.86
N GLU A 95 -2.49 22.34 -27.90
CA GLU A 95 -1.17 21.71 -27.91
C GLU A 95 -1.27 20.20 -27.97
N LEU A 96 -2.10 19.58 -27.10
CA LEU A 96 -2.28 18.13 -27.06
C LEU A 96 -2.88 17.59 -28.37
N ALA A 97 -3.79 18.33 -29.01
CA ALA A 97 -4.43 17.98 -30.28
C ALA A 97 -3.54 18.27 -31.50
N SER A 98 -2.38 18.90 -31.34
CA SER A 98 -1.48 19.25 -32.45
C SER A 98 -0.92 17.99 -33.15
N PRO A 99 -0.66 18.02 -34.46
CA PRO A 99 -0.09 16.89 -35.20
C PRO A 99 1.21 16.36 -34.59
N ASP A 100 2.06 17.24 -34.08
CA ASP A 100 3.35 16.89 -33.48
C ASP A 100 3.20 16.13 -32.14
N ARG A 101 2.04 16.27 -31.48
CA ARG A 101 1.73 15.62 -30.21
C ARG A 101 0.86 14.37 -30.36
N ARG A 102 0.41 14.03 -31.57
CA ARG A 102 -0.48 12.84 -31.76
C ARG A 102 0.12 11.55 -31.20
N GLY A 103 1.40 11.30 -31.44
CA GLY A 103 2.08 10.12 -30.90
C GLY A 103 2.12 10.12 -29.37
N HIS A 104 2.31 11.27 -28.74
CA HIS A 104 2.24 11.41 -27.30
C HIS A 104 0.81 11.18 -26.76
N LEU A 105 -0.20 11.77 -27.41
CA LEU A 105 -1.61 11.57 -27.02
C LEU A 105 -2.01 10.10 -27.12
N VAL A 106 -1.66 9.41 -28.21
CA VAL A 106 -1.88 7.97 -28.37
C VAL A 106 -1.18 7.20 -27.25
N GLY A 107 0.09 7.53 -26.94
CA GLY A 107 0.84 6.92 -25.84
C GLY A 107 0.16 7.11 -24.49
N VAL A 108 -0.31 8.31 -24.17
CA VAL A 108 -1.08 8.59 -22.93
C VAL A 108 -2.36 7.78 -22.90
N GLY A 109 -3.15 7.80 -23.98
CA GLY A 109 -4.42 7.08 -24.07
C GLY A 109 -4.26 5.56 -23.94
N MET A 110 -3.27 4.97 -24.62
CA MET A 110 -2.98 3.54 -24.52
C MET A 110 -2.49 3.14 -23.14
N THR A 111 -1.64 3.97 -22.52
CA THR A 111 -1.17 3.72 -21.14
C THR A 111 -2.33 3.81 -20.14
N ALA A 112 -3.20 4.81 -20.29
CA ALA A 112 -4.38 4.96 -19.44
C ALA A 112 -5.34 3.78 -19.60
N LEU A 113 -5.64 3.39 -20.84
CA LEU A 113 -6.50 2.24 -21.11
C LEU A 113 -5.95 0.94 -20.53
N ALA A 114 -4.66 0.68 -20.76
CA ALA A 114 -4.00 -0.51 -20.22
C ALA A 114 -4.02 -0.53 -18.69
N ALA A 115 -3.76 0.61 -18.04
CA ALA A 115 -3.84 0.72 -16.59
C ALA A 115 -5.28 0.54 -16.06
N VAL A 116 -6.28 1.16 -16.71
CA VAL A 116 -7.69 0.98 -16.33
C VAL A 116 -8.09 -0.49 -16.43
N VAL A 117 -7.79 -1.15 -17.55
CA VAL A 117 -8.13 -2.58 -17.75
C VAL A 117 -7.43 -3.43 -16.71
N LEU A 118 -6.11 -3.28 -16.53
CA LEU A 118 -5.33 -4.07 -15.58
C LEU A 118 -5.86 -3.94 -14.16
N PHE A 119 -5.97 -2.71 -13.66
CA PHE A 119 -6.39 -2.48 -12.28
C PHE A 119 -7.87 -2.75 -12.04
N SER A 120 -8.74 -2.57 -13.04
CA SER A 120 -10.12 -3.01 -12.92
C SER A 120 -10.21 -4.52 -12.78
N VAL A 121 -9.50 -5.29 -13.64
CA VAL A 121 -9.47 -6.75 -13.54
C VAL A 121 -8.94 -7.20 -12.18
N LEU A 122 -7.81 -6.65 -11.72
CA LEU A 122 -7.19 -7.08 -10.47
C LEU A 122 -8.05 -6.71 -9.25
N LEU A 123 -8.54 -5.49 -9.17
CA LEU A 123 -9.21 -4.99 -7.97
C LEU A 123 -10.65 -5.51 -7.84
N THR A 124 -11.39 -5.72 -8.94
CA THR A 124 -12.73 -6.34 -8.88
C THR A 124 -12.70 -7.81 -8.48
N HIS A 125 -11.53 -8.46 -8.54
CA HIS A 125 -11.33 -9.82 -8.04
C HIS A 125 -10.75 -9.86 -6.61
N ALA A 126 -10.37 -8.70 -6.06
CA ALA A 126 -9.87 -8.64 -4.69
C ALA A 126 -10.97 -8.91 -3.66
N LEU A 127 -12.18 -8.41 -3.89
CA LEU A 127 -13.34 -8.64 -3.04
C LEU A 127 -14.62 -8.61 -3.89
N GLY A 128 -15.43 -9.64 -3.83
CA GLY A 128 -16.64 -9.72 -4.63
C GLY A 128 -17.71 -10.59 -4.02
N THR A 129 -18.97 -10.40 -4.45
CA THR A 129 -20.09 -11.24 -4.01
C THR A 129 -20.43 -12.22 -5.12
N ASP A 130 -20.51 -13.50 -4.80
CA ASP A 130 -20.93 -14.52 -5.75
C ASP A 130 -22.47 -14.60 -5.90
N ALA A 131 -22.94 -15.48 -6.80
CA ALA A 131 -24.35 -15.66 -7.06
C ALA A 131 -25.14 -16.25 -5.85
N ALA A 132 -24.46 -16.91 -4.92
CA ALA A 132 -25.03 -17.43 -3.69
C ALA A 132 -25.13 -16.36 -2.59
N GLY A 133 -24.52 -15.19 -2.79
CA GLY A 133 -24.45 -14.10 -1.82
C GLY A 133 -23.29 -14.21 -0.83
N ASN A 134 -22.33 -15.10 -1.07
CA ASN A 134 -21.10 -15.15 -0.27
C ASN A 134 -20.17 -13.99 -0.67
N LEU A 135 -19.52 -13.40 0.31
CA LEU A 135 -18.44 -12.43 0.09
C LEU A 135 -17.13 -13.19 -0.05
N ASN A 136 -16.57 -13.19 -1.24
CA ASN A 136 -15.33 -13.88 -1.56
C ASN A 136 -14.18 -12.89 -1.68
N ALA A 137 -13.05 -13.24 -1.08
CA ALA A 137 -11.80 -12.54 -1.17
C ALA A 137 -10.89 -13.24 -2.19
N GLY A 138 -10.35 -12.49 -3.13
CA GLY A 138 -9.40 -13.00 -4.11
C GLY A 138 -7.97 -13.06 -3.55
N PHE A 139 -7.07 -13.60 -4.36
CA PHE A 139 -5.65 -13.72 -4.02
C PHE A 139 -4.99 -12.36 -3.67
N GLN A 140 -5.55 -11.27 -4.19
CA GLN A 140 -5.05 -9.91 -4.04
C GLN A 140 -5.27 -9.33 -2.64
N THR A 141 -6.06 -9.98 -1.78
CA THR A 141 -6.37 -9.44 -0.43
C THR A 141 -5.24 -9.63 0.57
N VAL A 142 -4.28 -10.46 0.27
CA VAL A 142 -3.11 -10.83 1.08
C VAL A 142 -3.38 -10.76 2.58
N TRP A 143 -3.37 -11.89 3.28
CA TRP A 143 -3.54 -11.98 4.73
C TRP A 143 -4.81 -11.29 5.29
N ALA A 144 -5.85 -11.15 4.48
CA ALA A 144 -7.09 -10.46 4.84
C ALA A 144 -6.95 -8.95 5.11
N ASP A 145 -5.96 -8.26 4.57
CA ASP A 145 -5.80 -6.82 4.73
C ASP A 145 -7.07 -6.05 4.36
N TRP A 146 -7.81 -6.50 3.34
CA TRP A 146 -9.08 -5.89 2.94
C TRP A 146 -10.17 -6.03 3.98
N SER A 147 -10.16 -7.05 4.81
CA SER A 147 -11.12 -7.20 5.93
C SER A 147 -10.90 -6.10 6.98
N GLN A 148 -9.65 -5.72 7.26
CA GLN A 148 -9.35 -4.58 8.13
C GLN A 148 -9.86 -3.26 7.54
N HIS A 149 -9.61 -3.05 6.24
CA HIS A 149 -10.12 -1.85 5.54
C HIS A 149 -11.64 -1.82 5.52
N LEU A 150 -12.29 -2.96 5.31
CA LEU A 150 -13.75 -3.10 5.35
C LEU A 150 -14.30 -2.82 6.76
N THR A 151 -13.65 -3.36 7.80
CA THR A 151 -14.00 -3.08 9.21
C THR A 151 -13.97 -1.58 9.49
N THR A 152 -12.89 -0.91 9.11
CA THR A 152 -12.74 0.53 9.34
C THR A 152 -13.74 1.34 8.52
N THR A 153 -13.96 0.98 7.25
CA THR A 153 -14.94 1.61 6.36
C THR A 153 -16.35 1.52 6.94
N ASN A 154 -16.79 0.32 7.34
CA ASN A 154 -18.13 0.12 7.86
C ASN A 154 -18.30 0.66 9.27
N SER A 155 -17.23 0.78 10.07
CA SER A 155 -17.31 1.49 11.35
C SER A 155 -17.73 2.95 11.15
N PHE A 156 -17.27 3.61 10.09
CA PHE A 156 -17.72 4.97 9.74
C PHE A 156 -19.10 5.00 9.08
N ALA A 157 -19.33 4.15 8.08
CA ALA A 157 -20.53 4.20 7.25
C ALA A 157 -21.79 3.64 7.95
N VAL A 158 -21.64 2.55 8.70
CA VAL A 158 -22.73 1.80 9.33
C VAL A 158 -22.85 2.13 10.81
N ALA A 159 -21.71 2.19 11.54
CA ALA A 159 -21.72 2.45 12.96
C ALA A 159 -21.55 3.94 13.33
N HIS A 160 -21.35 4.82 12.35
CA HIS A 160 -21.19 6.28 12.58
C HIS A 160 -20.08 6.61 13.59
N ASN A 161 -18.96 5.89 13.53
CA ASN A 161 -17.82 5.97 14.46
C ASN A 161 -17.06 7.31 14.33
N LEU A 162 -17.65 8.38 14.85
CA LEU A 162 -17.10 9.72 14.82
C LEU A 162 -17.28 10.38 16.21
N PRO A 163 -16.22 10.88 16.88
CA PRO A 163 -14.80 10.84 16.47
C PRO A 163 -14.27 9.40 16.42
N PRO A 164 -13.23 9.12 15.60
CA PRO A 164 -12.79 7.77 15.28
C PRO A 164 -12.27 7.01 16.51
N GLN A 165 -12.95 5.93 16.89
CA GLN A 165 -12.49 4.94 17.86
C GLN A 165 -11.97 3.72 17.12
N ASN A 166 -11.06 2.96 17.76
CA ASN A 166 -10.55 1.72 17.17
C ASN A 166 -11.62 0.62 17.19
N PRO A 167 -12.17 0.20 16.05
CA PRO A 167 -13.20 -0.84 16.03
C PRO A 167 -12.67 -2.22 16.44
N LEU A 168 -11.35 -2.42 16.39
CA LEU A 168 -10.70 -3.66 16.77
C LEU A 168 -10.27 -3.70 18.24
N PHE A 169 -10.41 -2.60 18.99
CA PHE A 169 -9.94 -2.53 20.37
C PHE A 169 -10.72 -1.49 21.16
N ALA A 170 -11.82 -1.91 21.77
CA ALA A 170 -12.75 -1.03 22.47
C ALA A 170 -12.08 -0.12 23.51
N GLY A 171 -12.45 1.14 23.49
CA GLY A 171 -11.95 2.16 24.43
C GLY A 171 -10.60 2.79 24.04
N GLN A 172 -10.12 2.55 22.83
CA GLN A 172 -8.95 3.24 22.29
C GLN A 172 -9.30 4.05 21.03
N ASP A 173 -8.62 5.19 20.86
CA ASP A 173 -8.74 5.98 19.64
C ASP A 173 -8.11 5.26 18.44
N LEU A 174 -8.67 5.49 17.25
CA LEU A 174 -8.12 4.95 16.02
C LEU A 174 -6.82 5.66 15.63
N ARG A 175 -5.70 4.97 15.82
CA ARG A 175 -4.36 5.50 15.55
C ARG A 175 -3.85 5.20 14.15
N TYR A 176 -4.37 4.17 13.50
CA TYR A 176 -4.06 3.84 12.12
C TYR A 176 -4.45 4.98 11.16
N PRO A 177 -3.72 5.23 10.06
CA PRO A 177 -4.13 6.14 9.01
C PRO A 177 -5.43 5.68 8.35
N PHE A 178 -6.52 6.39 8.52
CA PHE A 178 -7.88 5.93 8.20
C PHE A 178 -8.57 6.69 7.07
N ILE A 179 -8.01 7.78 6.57
CA ILE A 179 -8.68 8.58 5.51
C ILE A 179 -8.98 7.77 4.24
N PRO A 180 -8.15 6.81 3.79
CA PRO A 180 -8.52 5.93 2.67
C PRO A 180 -9.82 5.14 2.92
N ASP A 181 -10.02 4.66 4.15
CA ASP A 181 -11.21 3.91 4.53
C ASP A 181 -12.40 4.83 4.78
N PHE A 182 -12.18 6.01 5.36
CA PHE A 182 -13.20 7.05 5.47
C PHE A 182 -13.70 7.51 4.10
N GLN A 183 -12.81 7.65 3.12
CA GLN A 183 -13.20 7.99 1.75
C GLN A 183 -14.08 6.88 1.14
N SER A 184 -13.77 5.61 1.38
CA SER A 184 -14.64 4.51 0.99
C SER A 184 -15.99 4.55 1.73
N ALA A 185 -15.98 4.90 3.02
CA ALA A 185 -17.22 5.09 3.78
C ALA A 185 -18.11 6.19 3.20
N THR A 186 -17.53 7.26 2.61
CA THR A 186 -18.35 8.26 1.89
C THR A 186 -19.07 7.67 0.69
N LEU A 187 -18.43 6.76 -0.06
CA LEU A 187 -19.07 6.08 -1.18
C LEU A 187 -20.16 5.10 -0.72
N VAL A 188 -19.93 4.37 0.38
CA VAL A 188 -20.96 3.51 0.99
C VAL A 188 -22.16 4.35 1.44
N THR A 189 -21.91 5.51 2.06
CA THR A 189 -22.96 6.45 2.47
C THR A 189 -23.80 6.96 1.28
N LEU A 190 -23.20 7.09 0.10
CA LEU A 190 -23.89 7.42 -1.14
C LEU A 190 -24.62 6.22 -1.79
N GLY A 191 -24.47 5.03 -1.21
CA GLY A 191 -25.15 3.80 -1.62
C GLY A 191 -24.32 2.88 -2.52
N ALA A 192 -23.00 3.05 -2.61
CA ALA A 192 -22.14 2.07 -3.26
C ALA A 192 -22.03 0.80 -2.40
N ALA A 193 -21.94 -0.37 -3.06
CA ALA A 193 -21.60 -1.60 -2.36
C ALA A 193 -20.19 -1.46 -1.71
N PRO A 194 -19.97 -2.02 -0.51
CA PRO A 194 -18.69 -1.87 0.19
C PRO A 194 -17.49 -2.31 -0.63
N ALA A 195 -17.57 -3.41 -1.39
CA ALA A 195 -16.50 -3.85 -2.28
C ALA A 195 -16.17 -2.76 -3.33
N VAL A 196 -17.17 -2.26 -4.06
CA VAL A 196 -17.00 -1.19 -5.05
C VAL A 196 -16.44 0.09 -4.42
N ALA A 197 -16.85 0.40 -3.19
CA ALA A 197 -16.36 1.58 -2.46
C ALA A 197 -14.87 1.46 -2.10
N LEU A 198 -14.34 0.24 -1.96
CA LEU A 198 -12.92 0.00 -1.78
C LEU A 198 -12.17 0.01 -3.12
N GLU A 199 -12.74 -0.62 -4.16
CA GLU A 199 -12.10 -0.84 -5.46
C GLU A 199 -11.96 0.44 -6.30
N LEU A 200 -13.03 1.22 -6.40
CA LEU A 200 -13.09 2.38 -7.31
C LEU A 200 -11.97 3.41 -7.06
N PRO A 201 -11.71 3.84 -5.80
CA PRO A 201 -10.57 4.71 -5.52
C PRO A 201 -9.23 4.04 -5.82
N GLY A 202 -9.13 2.73 -5.59
CA GLY A 202 -7.94 1.94 -5.91
C GLY A 202 -7.60 1.98 -7.39
N VAL A 203 -8.59 1.73 -8.27
CA VAL A 203 -8.42 1.82 -9.73
C VAL A 203 -8.02 3.24 -10.14
N LEU A 204 -8.76 4.26 -9.68
CA LEU A 204 -8.48 5.65 -10.03
C LEU A 204 -7.06 6.06 -9.67
N LEU A 205 -6.64 5.81 -8.42
CA LEU A 205 -5.31 6.21 -7.94
C LEU A 205 -4.20 5.39 -8.60
N SER A 206 -4.40 4.11 -8.87
CA SER A 206 -3.43 3.28 -9.59
C SER A 206 -3.21 3.79 -11.03
N VAL A 207 -4.27 4.16 -11.72
CA VAL A 207 -4.17 4.81 -13.05
C VAL A 207 -3.43 6.15 -12.94
N CYS A 208 -3.78 6.97 -11.95
CA CYS A 208 -3.08 8.24 -11.71
C CYS A 208 -1.59 8.01 -11.44
N ILE A 209 -1.20 7.01 -10.64
CA ILE A 209 0.20 6.72 -10.33
C ILE A 209 0.97 6.34 -11.62
N VAL A 210 0.45 5.42 -12.42
CA VAL A 210 1.10 5.02 -13.68
C VAL A 210 1.34 6.22 -14.60
N LEU A 211 0.31 7.04 -14.79
CA LEU A 211 0.40 8.22 -15.65
C LEU A 211 1.29 9.32 -15.05
N LEU A 212 1.27 9.52 -13.72
CA LEU A 212 2.12 10.50 -13.04
C LEU A 212 3.60 10.09 -13.06
N ILE A 213 3.94 8.79 -12.96
CA ILE A 213 5.33 8.32 -13.15
C ILE A 213 5.79 8.63 -14.58
N ALA A 214 4.94 8.34 -15.57
CA ALA A 214 5.26 8.65 -16.96
C ALA A 214 5.41 10.16 -17.21
N ALA A 215 4.52 10.97 -16.66
CA ALA A 215 4.61 12.44 -16.75
C ALA A 215 5.85 12.99 -16.03
N LEU A 216 6.19 12.46 -14.86
CA LEU A 216 7.42 12.81 -14.13
C LEU A 216 8.66 12.47 -14.95
N ALA A 217 8.74 11.28 -15.58
CA ALA A 217 9.86 10.90 -16.43
C ALA A 217 10.03 11.86 -17.62
N VAL A 218 8.93 12.27 -18.25
CA VAL A 218 8.98 13.28 -19.32
C VAL A 218 9.49 14.62 -18.79
N ARG A 219 9.03 15.05 -17.63
CA ARG A 219 9.46 16.31 -16.98
C ARG A 219 10.93 16.28 -16.59
N LEU A 220 11.45 15.13 -16.25
CA LEU A 220 12.86 14.90 -15.95
C LEU A 220 13.73 14.67 -17.20
N GLY A 221 13.14 14.70 -18.40
CA GLY A 221 13.87 14.58 -19.67
C GLY A 221 14.13 13.14 -20.14
N ALA A 222 13.52 12.14 -19.52
CA ALA A 222 13.68 10.74 -19.91
C ALA A 222 12.70 10.29 -21.01
N GLY A 223 11.57 10.97 -21.15
CA GLY A 223 10.54 10.68 -22.15
C GLY A 223 9.43 9.73 -21.66
N TRP A 224 8.31 9.68 -22.41
CA TRP A 224 7.11 8.92 -22.03
C TRP A 224 7.36 7.41 -21.93
N GLY A 225 8.02 6.82 -22.94
CA GLY A 225 8.32 5.37 -22.93
C GLY A 225 9.20 4.93 -21.76
N ALA A 226 10.17 5.77 -21.36
CA ALA A 226 10.97 5.52 -20.16
C ALA A 226 10.11 5.57 -18.89
N GLY A 227 9.14 6.47 -18.85
CA GLY A 227 8.21 6.59 -17.74
C GLY A 227 7.22 5.42 -17.64
N VAL A 228 6.69 4.95 -18.78
CA VAL A 228 5.82 3.74 -18.81
C VAL A 228 6.60 2.51 -18.32
N LEU A 229 7.84 2.34 -18.78
CA LEU A 229 8.70 1.25 -18.31
C LEU A 229 9.03 1.41 -16.82
N ALA A 230 9.29 2.63 -16.36
CA ALA A 230 9.49 2.88 -14.93
C ALA A 230 8.23 2.53 -14.10
N ALA A 231 7.03 2.85 -14.61
CA ALA A 231 5.78 2.44 -13.95
C ALA A 231 5.63 0.91 -13.91
N ALA A 232 5.95 0.21 -15.00
CA ALA A 232 5.95 -1.25 -15.03
C ALA A 232 6.94 -1.84 -14.02
N ILE A 233 8.15 -1.26 -13.90
CA ILE A 233 9.14 -1.67 -12.90
C ILE A 233 8.66 -1.37 -11.48
N CYS A 234 8.04 -0.21 -11.23
CA CYS A 234 7.45 0.10 -9.93
C CYS A 234 6.33 -0.85 -9.53
N LEU A 235 5.65 -1.50 -10.48
CA LEU A 235 4.59 -2.48 -10.23
C LEU A 235 5.14 -3.89 -10.09
N ALA A 236 5.97 -4.30 -11.04
CA ALA A 236 6.35 -5.69 -11.26
C ALA A 236 7.82 -5.98 -10.91
N GLY A 237 8.52 -5.06 -10.26
CA GLY A 237 9.93 -5.28 -9.92
C GLY A 237 10.11 -6.32 -8.83
N GLY A 238 10.79 -7.43 -9.13
CA GLY A 238 10.90 -8.57 -8.20
C GLY A 238 12.21 -9.35 -8.24
N GLY A 239 13.28 -8.79 -8.79
CA GLY A 239 14.60 -9.43 -8.81
C GLY A 239 14.66 -10.76 -9.56
N LEU A 240 15.49 -11.67 -9.07
CA LEU A 240 15.82 -12.93 -9.74
C LEU A 240 14.90 -14.12 -9.37
N GLY A 241 13.80 -13.89 -8.66
CA GLY A 241 12.90 -14.97 -8.23
C GLY A 241 12.38 -15.83 -9.37
N PHE A 242 12.20 -15.25 -10.57
CA PHE A 242 11.78 -15.99 -11.77
C PHE A 242 12.70 -17.19 -12.11
N THR A 243 13.93 -17.19 -11.67
CA THR A 243 14.87 -18.31 -11.89
C THR A 243 14.41 -19.59 -11.19
N GLY A 244 13.46 -19.47 -10.25
CA GLY A 244 12.80 -20.62 -9.63
C GLY A 244 12.06 -21.52 -10.60
N ILE A 245 11.64 -21.00 -11.75
CA ILE A 245 11.08 -21.85 -12.84
C ILE A 245 12.09 -22.90 -13.28
N LEU A 246 13.37 -22.58 -13.34
CA LEU A 246 14.42 -23.54 -13.70
C LEU A 246 14.54 -24.66 -12.67
N ALA A 247 14.43 -24.31 -11.38
CA ALA A 247 14.46 -25.31 -10.31
C ALA A 247 13.21 -26.22 -10.36
N ASP A 248 12.04 -25.67 -10.62
CA ASP A 248 10.80 -26.44 -10.74
C ASP A 248 10.80 -27.33 -11.97
N ALA A 249 11.28 -26.83 -13.11
CA ALA A 249 11.49 -27.64 -14.31
C ALA A 249 12.49 -28.78 -14.10
N CYS A 250 13.59 -28.50 -13.40
CA CYS A 250 14.59 -29.50 -13.02
C CYS A 250 13.95 -30.63 -12.20
N LEU A 251 13.15 -30.30 -11.20
CA LEU A 251 12.41 -31.29 -10.39
C LEU A 251 11.40 -32.06 -11.23
N HIS A 252 10.71 -31.39 -12.14
CA HIS A 252 9.73 -32.00 -13.04
C HIS A 252 10.40 -33.01 -13.99
N HIS A 253 11.64 -32.79 -14.40
CA HIS A 253 12.45 -33.72 -15.19
C HIS A 253 13.07 -34.86 -14.37
N GLY A 254 12.72 -34.99 -13.09
CA GLY A 254 13.13 -36.11 -12.24
C GLY A 254 14.50 -35.98 -11.60
N PHE A 255 15.14 -34.82 -11.66
CA PHE A 255 16.39 -34.57 -10.95
C PHE A 255 16.16 -34.41 -9.44
N SER A 256 17.14 -34.71 -8.64
CA SER A 256 17.05 -34.55 -7.19
C SER A 256 17.02 -33.06 -6.76
N ALA A 257 16.43 -32.78 -5.60
CA ALA A 257 16.35 -31.42 -5.05
C ALA A 257 17.73 -30.77 -4.90
N THR A 258 18.77 -31.54 -4.60
CA THR A 258 20.15 -31.03 -4.50
C THR A 258 20.74 -30.63 -5.84
N GLN A 259 20.43 -31.37 -6.90
CA GLN A 259 20.84 -31.02 -8.28
C GLN A 259 20.09 -29.78 -8.80
N CYS A 260 18.86 -29.57 -8.36
CA CYS A 260 18.01 -28.44 -8.77
C CYS A 260 18.31 -27.15 -7.99
N THR A 261 19.33 -27.11 -7.15
CA THR A 261 19.86 -25.89 -6.56
C THR A 261 20.74 -25.13 -7.54
N TRP A 262 20.96 -23.83 -7.32
CA TRP A 262 21.90 -23.05 -8.14
C TRP A 262 23.31 -23.66 -8.18
N SER A 263 23.79 -24.14 -7.05
CA SER A 263 25.09 -24.83 -6.99
C SER A 263 25.09 -26.14 -7.79
N GLY A 264 24.02 -26.90 -7.73
CA GLY A 264 23.87 -28.14 -8.53
C GLY A 264 23.80 -27.87 -10.03
N LEU A 265 23.01 -26.87 -10.45
CA LEU A 265 22.89 -26.46 -11.86
C LEU A 265 24.22 -25.97 -12.43
N VAL A 266 25.01 -25.20 -11.64
CA VAL A 266 26.32 -24.73 -12.08
C VAL A 266 27.36 -25.86 -12.11
N ALA A 267 27.26 -26.84 -11.21
CA ALA A 267 28.18 -27.98 -11.16
C ALA A 267 28.00 -28.96 -12.32
N HIS A 268 26.78 -29.01 -12.91
CA HIS A 268 26.42 -29.93 -14.01
C HIS A 268 25.91 -29.18 -15.24
N PRO A 269 26.79 -28.45 -15.98
CA PRO A 269 26.36 -27.57 -17.07
C PRO A 269 25.71 -28.29 -18.24
N GLY A 270 26.06 -29.56 -18.48
CA GLY A 270 25.42 -30.39 -19.52
C GLY A 270 23.94 -30.67 -19.24
N ASP A 271 23.64 -31.09 -18.03
CA ASP A 271 22.26 -31.34 -17.58
C ASP A 271 21.46 -30.04 -17.55
N THR A 272 22.11 -28.95 -17.12
CA THR A 272 21.50 -27.62 -17.07
C THR A 272 21.06 -27.13 -18.44
N LEU A 273 21.84 -27.38 -19.50
CA LEU A 273 21.43 -27.04 -20.86
C LEU A 273 20.19 -27.84 -21.31
N GLY A 274 20.12 -29.13 -20.97
CA GLY A 274 18.95 -29.96 -21.19
C GLY A 274 17.71 -29.44 -20.43
N ILE A 275 17.87 -29.08 -19.15
CA ILE A 275 16.81 -28.51 -18.33
C ILE A 275 16.33 -27.18 -18.90
N VAL A 276 17.23 -26.28 -19.30
CA VAL A 276 16.86 -25.00 -19.91
C VAL A 276 16.11 -25.19 -21.23
N ALA A 277 16.56 -26.11 -22.08
CA ALA A 277 15.90 -26.42 -23.36
C ALA A 277 14.50 -27.02 -23.11
N GLY A 278 14.36 -27.99 -22.21
CA GLY A 278 13.06 -28.54 -21.79
C GLY A 278 12.14 -27.47 -21.17
N THR A 279 12.68 -26.61 -20.30
CA THR A 279 11.93 -25.48 -19.71
C THR A 279 11.39 -24.52 -20.77
N LEU A 280 12.18 -24.21 -21.79
CA LEU A 280 11.74 -23.32 -22.87
C LEU A 280 10.65 -23.98 -23.74
N HIS A 281 10.71 -25.29 -23.92
CA HIS A 281 9.70 -26.04 -24.64
C HIS A 281 8.37 -26.09 -23.86
N ASP A 282 8.42 -26.34 -22.57
CA ASP A 282 7.26 -26.48 -21.69
C ASP A 282 6.86 -25.19 -20.97
N LEU A 283 7.50 -24.05 -21.29
CA LEU A 283 7.31 -22.78 -20.61
C LEU A 283 5.84 -22.35 -20.43
N PRO A 284 4.95 -22.49 -21.44
CA PRO A 284 3.53 -22.16 -21.25
C PRO A 284 2.86 -23.03 -20.18
N GLY A 285 3.15 -24.31 -20.14
CA GLY A 285 2.62 -25.22 -19.12
C GLY A 285 3.16 -24.92 -17.72
N LEU A 286 4.46 -24.66 -17.61
CA LEU A 286 5.10 -24.28 -16.34
C LEU A 286 4.57 -22.95 -15.80
N VAL A 287 4.37 -21.97 -16.68
CA VAL A 287 3.78 -20.66 -16.28
C VAL A 287 2.32 -20.81 -15.87
N ALA A 288 1.55 -21.68 -16.52
CA ALA A 288 0.17 -21.94 -16.15
C ALA A 288 0.05 -22.73 -14.83
N ALA A 289 0.96 -23.67 -14.60
CA ALA A 289 0.92 -24.54 -13.44
C ALA A 289 1.54 -23.94 -12.17
N GLN A 290 2.35 -22.89 -12.28
CA GLN A 290 3.11 -22.21 -11.20
C GLN A 290 2.89 -22.81 -9.80
N PRO A 291 3.67 -23.81 -9.37
CA PRO A 291 3.40 -24.53 -8.11
C PRO A 291 3.61 -23.62 -6.87
N ARG A 292 4.25 -22.45 -7.06
CA ARG A 292 4.56 -21.45 -6.03
C ARG A 292 4.66 -20.06 -6.63
N ALA A 293 4.54 -19.03 -5.80
CA ALA A 293 4.95 -17.69 -6.19
C ALA A 293 6.48 -17.62 -6.24
N TYR A 294 7.01 -16.82 -7.18
CA TYR A 294 8.45 -16.66 -7.35
C TYR A 294 8.96 -15.36 -6.69
N ASP A 295 8.25 -14.88 -5.70
CA ASP A 295 8.72 -13.81 -4.81
C ASP A 295 8.82 -14.29 -3.36
N GLY A 296 9.33 -13.42 -2.47
CA GLY A 296 9.67 -13.81 -1.10
C GLY A 296 8.48 -14.19 -0.21
N LEU A 297 7.27 -13.68 -0.50
CA LEU A 297 6.14 -13.77 0.44
C LEU A 297 5.49 -15.16 0.48
N LEU A 298 5.23 -15.73 -0.68
CA LEU A 298 4.37 -16.90 -0.78
C LEU A 298 5.14 -18.21 -0.97
N THR A 299 6.45 -18.15 -1.03
CA THR A 299 7.29 -19.33 -1.17
C THR A 299 7.88 -19.69 0.18
N PRO A 300 7.52 -20.85 0.75
CA PRO A 300 8.15 -21.34 1.98
C PRO A 300 9.68 -21.34 1.83
N PRO A 301 10.44 -20.98 2.88
CA PRO A 301 11.89 -20.90 2.82
C PRO A 301 12.58 -22.13 2.26
N ALA A 302 12.06 -23.33 2.57
CA ALA A 302 12.59 -24.61 2.05
C ALA A 302 12.41 -24.79 0.54
N LEU A 303 11.49 -24.05 -0.09
CA LEU A 303 11.17 -24.12 -1.50
C LEU A 303 11.64 -22.91 -2.30
N GLN A 304 12.29 -21.95 -1.64
CA GLN A 304 12.81 -20.76 -2.34
C GLN A 304 13.99 -21.17 -3.23
N PRO A 305 13.97 -20.77 -4.52
CA PRO A 305 15.05 -21.12 -5.45
C PRO A 305 16.36 -20.41 -5.13
N LEU A 306 16.24 -19.21 -4.60
CA LEU A 306 17.35 -18.43 -4.08
C LEU A 306 17.19 -18.34 -2.56
N PRO A 307 18.19 -18.73 -1.79
CA PRO A 307 18.17 -18.48 -0.36
C PRO A 307 18.00 -16.96 -0.15
N ASP A 308 17.22 -16.57 0.86
CA ASP A 308 17.11 -15.20 1.32
C ASP A 308 16.32 -14.23 0.43
N GLN A 309 15.36 -14.73 -0.32
CA GLN A 309 14.44 -13.87 -1.05
C GLN A 309 13.45 -13.19 -0.06
N GLN A 310 13.68 -11.90 0.20
CA GLN A 310 12.94 -11.09 1.17
C GLN A 310 12.08 -10.02 0.49
N TRP A 311 12.36 -9.72 -0.78
CA TRP A 311 11.63 -8.71 -1.53
C TRP A 311 10.37 -9.31 -2.14
N TYR A 312 9.25 -8.65 -1.90
CA TYR A 312 7.99 -8.96 -2.57
C TYR A 312 7.79 -8.04 -3.75
N THR A 313 7.14 -8.56 -4.79
CA THR A 313 6.79 -7.70 -5.91
C THR A 313 5.88 -6.57 -5.43
N PRO A 314 6.15 -5.32 -5.81
CA PRO A 314 5.37 -4.17 -5.35
C PRO A 314 3.87 -4.31 -5.56
N LEU A 315 3.46 -4.87 -6.69
CA LEU A 315 2.05 -5.12 -7.01
C LEU A 315 1.36 -5.96 -5.91
N PHE A 316 2.03 -7.01 -5.45
CA PHE A 316 1.51 -7.94 -4.47
C PHE A 316 1.73 -7.48 -3.02
N ALA A 317 2.85 -6.79 -2.74
CA ALA A 317 3.18 -6.34 -1.39
C ALA A 317 2.43 -5.08 -0.96
N TRP A 318 2.25 -4.12 -1.88
CA TRP A 318 1.78 -2.78 -1.52
C TRP A 318 0.57 -2.31 -2.33
N TRP A 319 0.56 -2.53 -3.65
CA TRP A 319 -0.44 -1.89 -4.51
C TRP A 319 -1.85 -2.46 -4.35
N LEU A 320 -1.96 -3.78 -4.23
CA LEU A 320 -3.25 -4.44 -4.10
C LEU A 320 -3.73 -4.50 -2.65
N PRO A 321 -2.92 -4.98 -1.66
CA PRO A 321 -3.40 -5.12 -0.29
C PRO A 321 -3.43 -3.79 0.47
N GLN A 322 -2.43 -2.94 0.27
CA GLN A 322 -2.15 -1.76 1.12
C GLN A 322 -2.78 -0.50 0.54
N ARG A 323 -4.08 -0.33 0.70
CA ARG A 323 -4.83 0.80 0.11
C ARG A 323 -4.22 2.17 0.40
N SER A 324 -3.74 2.42 1.61
CA SER A 324 -3.21 3.72 2.02
C SER A 324 -1.98 4.17 1.22
N ILE A 325 -1.16 3.24 0.72
CA ILE A 325 0.00 3.60 -0.11
C ILE A 325 -0.41 4.18 -1.46
N LEU A 326 -1.55 3.76 -2.05
CA LEU A 326 -2.03 4.31 -3.31
C LEU A 326 -2.31 5.80 -3.20
N TYR A 327 -2.91 6.21 -2.08
CA TYR A 327 -3.16 7.62 -1.75
C TYR A 327 -1.84 8.36 -1.50
N GLY A 328 -0.98 7.78 -0.66
CA GLY A 328 0.30 8.39 -0.31
C GLY A 328 1.22 8.53 -1.52
N PHE A 329 1.39 7.48 -2.31
CA PHE A 329 2.31 7.47 -3.44
C PHE A 329 1.86 8.38 -4.59
N SER A 330 0.54 8.43 -4.89
CA SER A 330 -0.01 9.39 -5.84
C SER A 330 0.21 10.83 -5.38
N GLY A 331 0.01 11.11 -4.08
CA GLY A 331 0.30 12.40 -3.47
C GLY A 331 1.79 12.78 -3.58
N ALA A 332 2.69 11.83 -3.33
CA ALA A 332 4.14 12.04 -3.47
C ALA A 332 4.55 12.41 -4.90
N LEU A 333 3.99 11.73 -5.90
CA LEU A 333 4.25 12.05 -7.32
C LEU A 333 3.77 13.44 -7.68
N VAL A 334 2.59 13.84 -7.19
CA VAL A 334 2.08 15.22 -7.35
C VAL A 334 3.03 16.22 -6.69
N VAL A 335 3.46 15.97 -5.43
CA VAL A 335 4.43 16.82 -4.73
C VAL A 335 5.71 16.96 -5.55
N LEU A 336 6.29 15.86 -6.05
CA LEU A 336 7.51 15.90 -6.89
C LEU A 336 7.32 16.78 -8.12
N ILE A 337 6.24 16.60 -8.87
CA ILE A 337 5.97 17.41 -10.07
C ILE A 337 5.85 18.90 -9.70
N LEU A 338 5.12 19.22 -8.62
CA LEU A 338 4.93 20.60 -8.17
C LEU A 338 6.24 21.26 -7.76
N VAL A 339 6.99 20.63 -6.83
CA VAL A 339 8.19 21.28 -6.26
C VAL A 339 9.34 21.34 -7.27
N ILE A 340 9.53 20.32 -8.10
CA ILE A 340 10.57 20.34 -9.15
C ILE A 340 10.29 21.44 -10.16
N THR A 341 9.05 21.54 -10.63
CA THR A 341 8.68 22.57 -11.62
C THR A 341 8.80 23.95 -11.01
N ALA A 342 8.30 24.16 -9.79
CA ALA A 342 8.34 25.43 -9.11
C ALA A 342 9.78 25.89 -8.81
N ALA A 343 10.63 24.98 -8.30
CA ALA A 343 12.02 25.29 -7.97
C ALA A 343 12.88 25.64 -9.20
N ARG A 344 12.58 25.00 -10.35
CA ARG A 344 13.30 25.22 -11.62
C ARG A 344 12.83 26.45 -12.36
N SER A 345 11.58 26.88 -12.15
CA SER A 345 11.02 28.01 -12.89
C SER A 345 11.66 29.37 -12.55
N GLY A 346 12.39 29.46 -11.44
CA GLY A 346 12.96 30.71 -10.92
C GLY A 346 11.92 31.77 -10.58
N ARG A 347 10.63 31.51 -10.82
CA ARG A 347 9.49 32.40 -10.52
C ARG A 347 9.03 32.18 -9.08
N ARG A 348 8.30 33.16 -8.53
CA ARG A 348 7.71 33.08 -7.19
C ARG A 348 6.50 32.13 -7.18
N ALA A 349 6.71 30.82 -7.43
CA ALA A 349 5.67 29.79 -7.51
C ALA A 349 5.25 29.29 -6.09
N TYR A 350 5.09 30.20 -5.13
CA TYR A 350 4.83 29.87 -3.73
C TYR A 350 3.55 29.05 -3.51
N GLN A 351 2.54 29.24 -4.36
CA GLN A 351 1.30 28.45 -4.29
C GLN A 351 1.54 26.97 -4.54
N SER A 352 2.45 26.61 -5.44
CA SER A 352 2.79 25.20 -5.71
C SER A 352 3.52 24.58 -4.51
N PHE A 353 4.41 25.34 -3.85
CA PHE A 353 5.04 24.90 -2.63
C PHE A 353 4.05 24.78 -1.46
N ALA A 354 3.08 25.70 -1.35
CA ALA A 354 2.04 25.62 -0.32
C ALA A 354 1.12 24.40 -0.54
N LEU A 355 0.73 24.12 -1.80
CA LEU A 355 -0.05 22.93 -2.15
C LEU A 355 0.74 21.63 -1.85
N ALA A 356 2.03 21.61 -2.17
CA ALA A 356 2.89 20.49 -1.81
C ALA A 356 2.95 20.30 -0.28
N GLY A 357 3.08 21.39 0.48
CA GLY A 357 3.04 21.37 1.94
C GLY A 357 1.71 20.88 2.49
N LEU A 358 0.60 21.30 1.91
CA LEU A 358 -0.74 20.81 2.28
C LEU A 358 -0.87 19.29 2.07
N LEU A 359 -0.46 18.81 0.90
CA LEU A 359 -0.50 17.37 0.57
C LEU A 359 0.37 16.56 1.53
N LEU A 360 1.58 17.02 1.87
CA LEU A 360 2.43 16.35 2.86
C LEU A 360 1.85 16.44 4.27
N GLY A 361 1.23 17.57 4.62
CA GLY A 361 0.65 17.80 5.94
C GLY A 361 -0.53 16.88 6.26
N VAL A 362 -1.31 16.45 5.26
CA VAL A 362 -2.41 15.50 5.47
C VAL A 362 -1.94 14.02 5.52
N MET A 363 -0.68 13.74 5.19
CA MET A 363 -0.17 12.35 5.12
C MET A 363 -0.25 11.57 6.45
N PRO A 364 -0.10 12.16 7.65
CA PRO A 364 -0.31 11.40 8.89
C PRO A 364 -1.71 10.80 9.06
N LEU A 365 -2.72 11.31 8.36
CA LEU A 365 -4.06 10.75 8.30
C LEU A 365 -4.22 9.71 7.18
N ILE A 366 -3.32 9.68 6.19
CA ILE A 366 -3.41 8.91 4.94
C ILE A 366 -2.36 7.80 4.89
N HIS A 367 -1.06 8.16 4.94
CA HIS A 367 0.07 7.25 4.86
C HIS A 367 1.34 7.92 5.39
N ILE A 368 1.68 7.65 6.64
CA ILE A 368 2.78 8.34 7.33
C ILE A 368 4.15 8.11 6.67
N HIS A 369 4.38 6.93 6.07
CA HIS A 369 5.62 6.62 5.36
C HIS A 369 5.86 7.56 4.17
N THR A 370 4.79 8.07 3.54
CA THR A 370 4.89 9.10 2.50
C THR A 370 5.49 10.39 3.06
N LEU A 371 5.05 10.81 4.25
CA LEU A 371 5.61 12.01 4.88
C LEU A 371 7.09 11.84 5.14
N ILE A 372 7.50 10.71 5.72
CA ILE A 372 8.91 10.40 6.02
C ILE A 372 9.75 10.39 4.74
N ALA A 373 9.33 9.58 3.75
CA ALA A 373 10.07 9.45 2.50
C ALA A 373 10.21 10.80 1.76
N MET A 374 9.10 11.55 1.69
CA MET A 374 9.08 12.83 0.97
C MET A 374 9.82 13.94 1.73
N ALA A 375 9.86 13.91 3.06
CA ALA A 375 10.71 14.82 3.83
C ALA A 375 12.18 14.63 3.45
N ILE A 376 12.65 13.37 3.35
CA ILE A 376 14.01 13.05 2.93
C ILE A 376 14.28 13.50 1.49
N VAL A 377 13.39 13.11 0.55
CA VAL A 377 13.55 13.48 -0.86
C VAL A 377 13.54 15.00 -1.04
N CYS A 378 12.59 15.71 -0.42
CA CYS A 378 12.48 17.15 -0.51
C CYS A 378 13.70 17.86 0.11
N ALA A 379 14.29 17.34 1.19
CA ALA A 379 15.53 17.87 1.75
C ALA A 379 16.70 17.81 0.76
N VAL A 380 16.87 16.66 0.09
CA VAL A 380 17.90 16.50 -0.96
C VAL A 380 17.66 17.43 -2.14
N LEU A 381 16.39 17.54 -2.59
CA LEU A 381 16.04 18.43 -3.70
C LEU A 381 16.18 19.90 -3.34
N ALA A 382 15.87 20.29 -2.10
CA ALA A 382 16.05 21.65 -1.58
C ALA A 382 17.53 22.07 -1.57
N ALA A 383 18.42 21.16 -1.19
CA ALA A 383 19.87 21.40 -1.25
C ALA A 383 20.35 21.56 -2.72
N ARG A 384 19.72 20.86 -3.67
CA ARG A 384 20.09 20.92 -5.09
C ARG A 384 19.50 22.12 -5.81
N TRP A 385 18.26 22.49 -5.51
CA TRP A 385 17.53 23.64 -6.08
C TRP A 385 17.10 24.61 -4.97
N PRO A 386 18.02 25.41 -4.42
CA PRO A 386 17.71 26.33 -3.36
C PRO A 386 16.60 27.31 -3.76
N HIS A 387 15.49 27.32 -3.02
CA HIS A 387 14.37 28.21 -3.26
C HIS A 387 13.64 28.50 -1.95
N ARG A 388 13.21 29.74 -1.71
CA ARG A 388 12.50 30.11 -0.46
C ARG A 388 11.17 29.37 -0.26
N GLY A 389 10.59 28.87 -1.36
CA GLY A 389 9.36 28.06 -1.32
C GLY A 389 9.46 26.79 -0.49
N TRP A 390 10.66 26.21 -0.32
CA TRP A 390 10.85 25.05 0.53
C TRP A 390 10.47 25.28 2.00
N TRP A 391 10.71 26.50 2.50
CA TRP A 391 10.25 26.89 3.83
C TRP A 391 8.73 26.93 3.91
N ILE A 392 8.05 27.38 2.84
CA ILE A 392 6.58 27.35 2.78
C ILE A 392 6.08 25.92 2.83
N THR A 393 6.68 25.02 2.04
CA THR A 393 6.34 23.59 2.11
C THR A 393 6.53 23.05 3.52
N ALA A 394 7.68 23.29 4.15
CA ALA A 394 7.98 22.78 5.50
C ALA A 394 6.99 23.34 6.55
N VAL A 395 6.74 24.65 6.55
CA VAL A 395 5.85 25.31 7.53
C VAL A 395 4.40 24.84 7.35
N VAL A 396 3.89 24.80 6.11
CA VAL A 396 2.52 24.32 5.84
C VAL A 396 2.39 22.85 6.23
N THR A 397 3.38 22.01 5.89
CA THR A 397 3.40 20.60 6.32
C THR A 397 3.34 20.48 7.83
N ALA A 398 4.18 21.25 8.56
CA ALA A 398 4.23 21.20 10.02
C ALA A 398 2.90 21.63 10.65
N ILE A 399 2.30 22.72 10.19
CA ILE A 399 1.03 23.23 10.72
C ILE A 399 -0.11 22.24 10.50
N VAL A 400 -0.21 21.66 9.29
CA VAL A 400 -1.30 20.75 8.93
C VAL A 400 -1.12 19.37 9.56
N ALA A 401 0.12 18.88 9.69
CA ALA A 401 0.41 17.57 10.28
C ALA A 401 0.35 17.59 11.82
N ALA A 402 0.64 18.73 12.45
CA ALA A 402 0.81 18.85 13.91
C ALA A 402 -0.36 18.28 14.72
N PRO A 403 -1.65 18.55 14.42
CA PRO A 403 -2.75 18.04 15.23
C PRO A 403 -2.76 16.49 15.26
N ARG A 404 -2.56 15.87 14.11
CA ARG A 404 -2.55 14.40 14.04
C ARG A 404 -1.30 13.79 14.66
N LEU A 405 -0.13 14.36 14.42
CA LEU A 405 1.11 13.91 15.04
C LEU A 405 1.06 14.04 16.57
N ALA A 406 0.47 15.12 17.09
CA ALA A 406 0.27 15.28 18.53
C ALA A 406 -0.60 14.14 19.12
N THR A 407 -1.69 13.75 18.45
CA THR A 407 -2.53 12.63 18.91
C THR A 407 -1.81 11.28 18.83
N LEU A 408 -0.91 11.10 17.85
CA LEU A 408 -0.11 9.88 17.75
C LEU A 408 0.95 9.77 18.84
N ILE A 409 1.57 10.90 19.23
CA ILE A 409 2.64 10.97 20.22
C ILE A 409 2.09 10.96 21.65
N ALA A 410 0.98 11.65 21.92
CA ALA A 410 0.46 11.84 23.28
C ALA A 410 -0.02 10.56 23.99
N GLY A 411 -0.21 9.47 23.27
CA GLY A 411 -0.68 8.21 23.85
C GLY A 411 -2.12 8.28 24.41
N PRO A 412 -2.77 7.16 24.71
CA PRO A 412 -3.95 7.16 25.56
C PRO A 412 -3.55 7.50 26.98
N HIS A 413 -4.44 8.18 27.72
CA HIS A 413 -4.22 8.64 29.08
C HIS A 413 -3.39 7.66 29.93
N GLY A 414 -2.12 8.00 30.17
CA GLY A 414 -1.24 7.36 31.16
C GLY A 414 -0.37 6.18 30.68
N SER A 415 -0.43 5.72 29.43
CA SER A 415 0.49 4.71 28.93
C SER A 415 1.40 5.25 27.83
N VAL A 416 2.63 5.56 28.20
CA VAL A 416 3.72 5.90 27.26
C VAL A 416 4.14 4.69 26.41
N ALA A 417 3.63 3.49 26.72
CA ALA A 417 4.12 2.22 26.18
C ALA A 417 3.46 1.74 24.89
N ALA A 418 2.43 2.42 24.39
CA ALA A 418 1.59 1.80 23.36
C ALA A 418 2.05 2.00 21.91
N PHE A 419 3.06 2.80 21.67
CA PHE A 419 3.70 2.90 20.37
C PHE A 419 5.21 3.00 20.58
N ASN A 420 5.95 2.02 20.14
CA ASN A 420 7.34 2.26 19.73
C ASN A 420 7.29 3.18 18.49
N VAL A 421 6.83 4.43 18.69
CA VAL A 421 6.76 5.46 17.66
C VAL A 421 8.14 6.03 17.39
N PHE A 422 9.10 5.70 18.26
CA PHE A 422 10.47 6.14 18.09
C PHE A 422 11.17 5.21 17.13
N PRO A 423 11.75 5.78 16.06
CA PRO A 423 12.53 4.99 15.13
C PRO A 423 13.65 4.26 15.85
N THR A 424 13.76 2.95 15.65
CA THR A 424 14.85 2.14 16.16
C THR A 424 16.00 2.11 15.14
N VAL A 425 17.24 2.13 15.63
CA VAL A 425 18.41 2.04 14.76
C VAL A 425 18.77 0.57 14.58
N GLU A 426 18.42 0.02 13.42
CA GLU A 426 18.64 -1.38 13.05
C GLU A 426 19.36 -1.50 11.70
N PRO A 427 20.68 -1.26 11.68
CA PRO A 427 21.44 -1.22 10.45
C PRO A 427 21.40 -2.54 9.69
N GLY A 428 20.98 -2.49 8.43
CA GLY A 428 20.91 -3.65 7.55
C GLY A 428 19.89 -4.72 7.96
N TRP A 429 18.83 -4.34 8.67
CA TRP A 429 17.80 -5.25 9.21
C TRP A 429 17.32 -6.29 8.19
N MET A 430 17.05 -5.89 6.95
CA MET A 430 16.54 -6.79 5.91
C MET A 430 17.60 -7.82 5.47
N TYR A 431 18.86 -7.42 5.32
CA TYR A 431 19.96 -8.33 5.05
C TYR A 431 20.32 -9.16 6.29
N GLY A 432 20.30 -8.53 7.46
CA GLY A 432 20.59 -9.21 8.73
C GLY A 432 19.63 -10.35 9.02
N SER A 433 18.34 -10.17 8.74
CA SER A 433 17.32 -11.23 8.89
C SER A 433 17.55 -12.40 7.94
N SER A 434 18.10 -12.17 6.73
CA SER A 434 18.44 -13.23 5.79
C SER A 434 19.66 -14.07 6.23
N VAL A 435 20.63 -13.44 6.85
CA VAL A 435 21.88 -14.12 7.30
C VAL A 435 21.70 -14.84 8.63
N ALA A 436 20.84 -14.34 9.50
CA ALA A 436 20.66 -14.85 10.87
C ALA A 436 19.68 -16.03 10.97
N ARG A 437 19.24 -16.64 9.86
CA ARG A 437 18.28 -17.75 9.96
C ARG A 437 18.67 -18.84 10.96
N PRO A 438 17.88 -19.12 11.98
CA PRO A 438 16.48 -19.59 11.81
C PRO A 438 15.47 -18.78 12.61
N ALA A 439 14.36 -18.53 11.98
CA ALA A 439 13.09 -18.15 12.57
C ALA A 439 12.93 -16.71 13.07
N LEU A 440 12.15 -15.91 12.32
CA LEU A 440 11.22 -14.88 12.80
C LEU A 440 11.73 -13.71 13.66
N SER A 441 12.97 -13.65 14.07
CA SER A 441 13.54 -12.43 14.63
C SER A 441 14.19 -11.62 13.51
N LEU A 442 13.45 -10.73 12.94
CA LEU A 442 13.97 -9.61 12.20
C LEU A 442 14.80 -8.81 13.21
N GLY A 443 16.06 -8.64 12.98
CA GLY A 443 16.96 -7.97 13.90
C GLY A 443 18.07 -7.26 13.15
N SER A 444 18.66 -6.26 13.80
CA SER A 444 19.78 -5.55 13.22
C SER A 444 20.94 -6.51 12.93
N LEU A 445 21.68 -6.20 11.87
CA LEU A 445 22.89 -6.95 11.54
C LEU A 445 23.87 -6.93 12.70
N ALA A 446 24.44 -8.09 13.04
CA ALA A 446 25.40 -8.21 14.11
C ALA A 446 26.56 -7.19 13.95
N GLY A 447 26.85 -6.43 15.01
CA GLY A 447 27.83 -5.35 14.99
C GLY A 447 27.27 -3.98 14.52
N GLY A 448 25.96 -3.82 14.40
CA GLY A 448 25.30 -2.54 14.12
C GLY A 448 25.80 -1.87 12.85
N VAL A 449 26.03 -0.57 12.87
CA VAL A 449 26.53 0.22 11.72
C VAL A 449 27.88 -0.31 11.21
N GLY A 450 28.77 -0.70 12.11
CA GLY A 450 30.05 -1.30 11.73
C GLY A 450 29.89 -2.66 11.03
N GLY A 451 28.88 -3.45 11.44
CA GLY A 451 28.50 -4.69 10.78
C GLY A 451 27.99 -4.42 9.36
N LEU A 452 27.13 -3.43 9.18
CA LEU A 452 26.63 -3.04 7.85
C LEU A 452 27.74 -2.55 6.93
N VAL A 453 28.66 -1.71 7.42
CA VAL A 453 29.82 -1.26 6.63
C VAL A 453 30.67 -2.43 6.16
N ARG A 454 30.95 -3.41 7.05
CA ARG A 454 31.66 -4.63 6.64
C ARG A 454 30.87 -5.44 5.63
N ALA A 455 29.55 -5.63 5.83
CA ALA A 455 28.71 -6.38 4.91
C ALA A 455 28.69 -5.77 3.50
N VAL A 456 28.55 -4.44 3.38
CA VAL A 456 28.56 -3.71 2.10
C VAL A 456 29.85 -3.94 1.30
N LEU A 457 30.94 -4.28 1.96
CA LEU A 457 32.22 -4.60 1.31
C LEU A 457 32.32 -6.06 0.84
N THR A 458 31.28 -6.89 1.08
CA THR A 458 31.26 -8.30 0.70
C THR A 458 30.41 -8.56 -0.55
N PRO A 459 30.79 -9.54 -1.41
CA PRO A 459 29.96 -9.96 -2.54
C PRO A 459 28.59 -10.48 -2.11
N GLN A 460 28.46 -11.06 -0.92
CA GLN A 460 27.22 -11.64 -0.38
C GLN A 460 26.14 -10.58 -0.21
N TYR A 461 26.49 -9.41 0.30
CA TYR A 461 25.55 -8.29 0.44
C TYR A 461 24.98 -7.85 -0.93
N TRP A 462 25.83 -7.72 -1.93
CA TRP A 462 25.39 -7.35 -3.28
C TRP A 462 24.61 -8.47 -3.96
N GLY A 463 25.01 -9.73 -3.74
CA GLY A 463 24.28 -10.92 -4.19
C GLY A 463 22.86 -10.94 -3.64
N PHE A 464 22.69 -10.67 -2.35
CA PHE A 464 21.37 -10.54 -1.73
C PHE A 464 20.50 -9.48 -2.43
N TRP A 465 21.01 -8.26 -2.61
CA TRP A 465 20.22 -7.19 -3.24
C TRP A 465 19.96 -7.44 -4.72
N ILE A 466 20.89 -8.08 -5.44
CA ILE A 466 20.67 -8.48 -6.83
C ILE A 466 19.60 -9.58 -6.91
N ALA A 467 19.66 -10.57 -6.03
CA ALA A 467 18.62 -11.60 -5.96
C ALA A 467 17.23 -11.01 -5.70
N ASN A 468 17.14 -10.01 -4.83
CA ASN A 468 15.89 -9.40 -4.40
C ASN A 468 15.36 -8.31 -5.35
N THR A 469 16.23 -7.48 -5.93
CA THR A 469 15.83 -6.30 -6.70
C THR A 469 16.46 -6.22 -8.10
N GLY A 470 17.12 -7.28 -8.54
CA GLY A 470 17.86 -7.27 -9.80
C GLY A 470 19.00 -6.24 -9.74
N VAL A 471 19.18 -5.53 -10.84
CA VAL A 471 20.24 -4.51 -10.96
C VAL A 471 19.83 -3.13 -10.39
N ALA A 472 18.68 -3.01 -9.74
CA ALA A 472 18.15 -1.71 -9.31
C ALA A 472 19.08 -1.00 -8.31
N LEU A 473 19.51 -1.68 -7.23
CA LEU A 473 20.40 -1.07 -6.25
C LEU A 473 21.80 -0.85 -6.80
N PRO A 474 22.47 -1.81 -7.45
CA PRO A 474 23.78 -1.58 -8.08
C PRO A 474 23.80 -0.37 -9.02
N LEU A 475 22.76 -0.21 -9.86
CA LEU A 475 22.65 0.93 -10.76
C LEU A 475 22.59 2.26 -10.00
N CYS A 476 21.72 2.35 -8.97
CA CYS A 476 21.60 3.54 -8.15
C CYS A 476 22.93 3.93 -7.50
N VAL A 477 23.67 2.95 -6.97
CA VAL A 477 24.97 3.18 -6.34
C VAL A 477 26.03 3.63 -7.36
N VAL A 478 26.09 3.00 -8.53
CA VAL A 478 27.01 3.43 -9.62
C VAL A 478 26.73 4.85 -10.04
N VAL A 479 25.47 5.24 -10.20
CA VAL A 479 25.07 6.61 -10.57
C VAL A 479 25.41 7.59 -9.44
N ALA A 480 25.17 7.23 -8.17
CA ALA A 480 25.50 8.05 -7.02
C ALA A 480 27.02 8.29 -6.89
N LEU A 481 27.82 7.23 -7.03
CA LEU A 481 29.29 7.34 -7.02
C LEU A 481 29.80 8.19 -8.18
N ALA A 482 29.27 8.00 -9.39
CA ALA A 482 29.64 8.83 -10.54
C ALA A 482 29.29 10.31 -10.30
N ALA A 483 28.13 10.60 -9.72
CA ALA A 483 27.70 11.97 -9.37
C ALA A 483 28.60 12.58 -8.29
N ALA A 484 28.94 11.83 -7.23
CA ALA A 484 29.82 12.27 -6.15
C ALA A 484 31.23 12.58 -6.67
N LEU A 485 31.79 11.71 -7.50
CA LEU A 485 33.12 11.91 -8.10
C LEU A 485 33.15 13.18 -8.99
N MET A 486 32.03 13.54 -9.60
CA MET A 486 31.92 14.80 -10.37
C MET A 486 31.91 16.06 -9.47
N CYS A 487 31.50 15.93 -8.22
CA CYS A 487 31.46 17.06 -7.29
C CYS A 487 32.82 17.29 -6.60
N VAL A 488 33.64 16.24 -6.38
CA VAL A 488 34.82 16.31 -5.52
C VAL A 488 36.08 16.83 -6.21
N ARG A 489 36.26 16.68 -7.51
CA ARG A 489 37.46 17.16 -8.22
C ARG A 489 37.19 17.53 -9.69
N GLY A 490 37.69 18.67 -10.15
CA GLY A 490 37.65 19.08 -11.55
C GLY A 490 38.35 18.14 -12.56
N ARG A 491 38.95 17.06 -12.13
CA ARG A 491 39.48 15.96 -12.96
C ARG A 491 38.59 14.72 -12.82
N VAL A 492 37.43 14.81 -13.40
CA VAL A 492 36.49 13.67 -13.46
C VAL A 492 37.02 12.64 -14.45
N GLY A 493 37.10 11.40 -14.02
CA GLY A 493 37.49 10.28 -14.88
C GLY A 493 36.50 10.13 -16.07
N ALA A 494 36.98 9.69 -17.22
CA ALA A 494 36.16 9.48 -18.41
C ALA A 494 34.96 8.54 -18.14
N ALA A 495 35.12 7.58 -17.23
CA ALA A 495 34.07 6.64 -16.84
C ALA A 495 32.86 7.36 -16.19
N SER A 496 33.09 8.24 -15.18
CA SER A 496 32.01 8.99 -14.52
C SER A 496 31.26 9.88 -15.48
N ARG A 497 31.96 10.56 -16.40
CA ARG A 497 31.32 11.36 -17.47
C ARG A 497 30.46 10.50 -18.38
N ARG A 498 30.91 9.31 -18.76
CA ARG A 498 30.12 8.37 -19.58
C ARG A 498 28.87 7.93 -18.86
N VAL A 499 28.95 7.50 -17.59
CA VAL A 499 27.78 7.13 -16.80
C VAL A 499 26.80 8.28 -16.70
N MET A 500 27.25 9.47 -16.34
CA MET A 500 26.37 10.62 -16.18
C MET A 500 25.76 11.10 -17.51
N SER A 501 26.42 10.86 -18.64
CA SER A 501 25.87 11.18 -19.96
C SER A 501 24.70 10.28 -20.38
N LEU A 502 24.49 9.15 -19.70
CA LEU A 502 23.36 8.25 -19.96
C LEU A 502 22.05 8.79 -19.38
N PHE A 503 22.12 9.70 -18.43
CA PHE A 503 20.93 10.16 -17.70
C PHE A 503 20.76 11.67 -17.75
N PRO A 504 19.51 12.18 -17.83
CA PRO A 504 19.23 13.59 -17.59
C PRO A 504 19.63 13.99 -16.17
N ARG A 505 20.20 15.18 -16.01
CA ARG A 505 20.71 15.66 -14.71
C ARG A 505 19.63 15.70 -13.62
N ASP A 506 18.44 16.16 -13.96
CA ASP A 506 17.35 16.30 -13.00
C ASP A 506 16.81 14.94 -12.54
N LEU A 507 16.80 13.96 -13.44
CA LEU A 507 16.44 12.58 -13.10
C LEU A 507 17.43 12.00 -12.07
N VAL A 508 18.73 12.24 -12.27
CA VAL A 508 19.75 11.82 -11.30
C VAL A 508 19.51 12.46 -9.93
N GLN A 509 19.14 13.75 -9.87
CA GLN A 509 18.89 14.42 -8.59
C GLN A 509 17.69 13.80 -7.85
N VAL A 510 16.61 13.49 -8.55
CA VAL A 510 15.46 12.80 -7.96
C VAL A 510 15.85 11.39 -7.49
N ALA A 511 16.59 10.65 -8.31
CA ALA A 511 17.06 9.31 -7.95
C ALA A 511 17.99 9.31 -6.73
N LEU A 512 18.84 10.34 -6.56
CA LEU A 512 19.67 10.51 -5.36
C LEU A 512 18.82 10.79 -4.11
N GLY A 513 17.76 11.60 -4.23
CA GLY A 513 16.79 11.81 -3.15
C GLY A 513 16.09 10.51 -2.76
N CYS A 514 15.68 9.71 -3.75
CA CYS A 514 15.08 8.40 -3.54
C CYS A 514 16.08 7.41 -2.92
N LEU A 515 17.35 7.40 -3.35
CA LEU A 515 18.38 6.55 -2.77
C LEU A 515 18.68 6.93 -1.30
N ALA A 516 18.57 8.21 -0.94
CA ALA A 516 18.69 8.63 0.46
C ALA A 516 17.59 8.01 1.34
N VAL A 517 16.36 7.82 0.80
CA VAL A 517 15.31 7.08 1.51
C VAL A 517 15.74 5.64 1.76
N PHE A 518 16.32 4.95 0.76
CA PHE A 518 16.87 3.60 0.93
C PHE A 518 17.91 3.54 2.04
N ALA A 519 18.87 4.47 2.01
CA ALA A 519 19.95 4.50 2.97
C ALA A 519 19.42 4.69 4.42
N ILE A 520 18.48 5.61 4.61
CA ILE A 520 17.89 5.87 5.93
C ILE A 520 17.01 4.70 6.36
N ALA A 521 16.14 4.17 5.48
CA ALA A 521 15.28 3.04 5.80
C ALA A 521 16.04 1.72 6.02
N ASN A 522 17.28 1.60 5.53
CA ASN A 522 18.16 0.46 5.80
C ASN A 522 18.98 0.62 7.10
N LEU A 523 18.90 1.80 7.73
CA LEU A 523 19.54 2.09 9.02
C LEU A 523 18.51 2.19 10.14
N VAL A 524 17.29 2.65 9.83
CA VAL A 524 16.29 3.04 10.81
C VAL A 524 14.97 2.38 10.47
N VAL A 525 14.39 1.68 11.44
CA VAL A 525 13.04 1.11 11.39
C VAL A 525 12.08 2.05 12.10
N PHE A 526 10.96 2.40 11.46
CA PHE A 526 10.04 3.44 11.91
C PHE A 526 8.76 2.91 12.57
N GLN A 527 8.66 1.61 12.79
CA GLN A 527 7.46 0.99 13.34
C GLN A 527 7.74 -0.37 14.00
N SER A 528 6.75 -0.90 14.75
CA SER A 528 6.90 -2.12 15.54
C SER A 528 7.19 -3.37 14.70
N TRP A 529 6.62 -3.45 13.49
CA TRP A 529 6.94 -4.51 12.56
C TRP A 529 7.95 -3.99 11.52
N ASP A 530 9.20 -4.39 11.66
CA ASP A 530 10.30 -3.94 10.80
C ASP A 530 10.04 -4.22 9.31
N TRP A 531 9.34 -5.31 8.97
CA TRP A 531 8.94 -5.60 7.59
C TRP A 531 8.13 -4.48 6.94
N ASP A 532 7.29 -3.81 7.68
CA ASP A 532 6.50 -2.67 7.20
C ASP A 532 7.38 -1.48 6.77
N ASN A 533 8.66 -1.45 7.19
CA ASN A 533 9.64 -0.47 6.74
C ASN A 533 9.95 -0.58 5.23
N THR A 534 9.60 -1.72 4.60
CA THR A 534 9.66 -1.89 3.13
C THR A 534 8.76 -0.89 2.39
N LYS A 535 7.74 -0.35 3.02
CA LYS A 535 6.89 0.72 2.47
C LYS A 535 7.70 1.97 2.11
N LEU A 536 8.79 2.24 2.82
CA LEU A 536 9.75 3.31 2.46
C LEU A 536 10.57 2.94 1.23
N PHE A 537 10.88 1.66 1.04
CA PHE A 537 11.61 1.21 -0.14
C PHE A 537 10.82 1.41 -1.44
N ALA A 538 9.48 1.50 -1.40
CA ALA A 538 8.67 1.86 -2.56
C ALA A 538 9.10 3.21 -3.17
N TYR A 539 9.46 4.18 -2.33
CA TYR A 539 9.93 5.51 -2.76
C TYR A 539 11.34 5.48 -3.31
N TRP A 540 12.24 4.68 -2.73
CA TRP A 540 13.54 4.43 -3.33
C TRP A 540 13.39 3.79 -4.70
N TYR A 541 12.53 2.78 -4.79
CA TYR A 541 12.34 1.99 -6.01
C TYR A 541 11.83 2.82 -7.18
N LEU A 542 11.05 3.89 -6.91
CA LEU A 542 10.68 4.88 -7.93
C LEU A 542 11.92 5.51 -8.61
N GLY A 543 12.92 5.91 -7.82
CA GLY A 543 14.17 6.46 -8.34
C GLY A 543 14.94 5.46 -9.20
N ALA A 544 15.04 4.22 -8.71
CA ALA A 544 15.67 3.12 -9.44
C ALA A 544 14.94 2.81 -10.76
N ALA A 545 13.62 2.74 -10.72
CA ALA A 545 12.78 2.47 -11.87
C ALA A 545 12.88 3.56 -12.95
N LEU A 546 12.93 4.82 -12.55
CA LEU A 546 13.13 5.95 -13.47
C LEU A 546 14.52 5.89 -14.15
N LEU A 547 15.59 5.53 -13.42
CA LEU A 547 16.92 5.33 -13.97
C LEU A 547 16.94 4.15 -14.94
N LEU A 548 16.36 3.00 -14.56
CA LEU A 548 16.28 1.81 -15.41
C LEU A 548 15.48 2.07 -16.67
N GLY A 549 14.31 2.71 -16.57
CA GLY A 549 13.48 3.07 -17.71
C GLY A 549 14.23 3.98 -18.70
N ALA A 550 14.94 4.99 -18.18
CA ALA A 550 15.75 5.88 -19.01
C ALA A 550 16.92 5.15 -19.69
N LEU A 551 17.60 4.27 -18.96
CA LEU A 551 18.72 3.48 -19.48
C LEU A 551 18.26 2.55 -20.61
N VAL A 552 17.19 1.78 -20.36
CA VAL A 552 16.63 0.84 -21.32
C VAL A 552 16.26 1.55 -22.63
N VAL A 553 15.45 2.61 -22.56
CA VAL A 553 15.00 3.33 -23.75
C VAL A 553 16.17 3.96 -24.51
N ARG A 554 17.20 4.44 -23.80
CA ARG A 554 18.39 5.02 -24.43
C ARG A 554 19.27 3.99 -25.15
N LEU A 555 19.41 2.80 -24.59
CA LEU A 555 20.28 1.74 -25.12
C LEU A 555 19.57 0.84 -26.12
N TRP A 556 18.25 0.71 -26.08
CA TRP A 556 17.45 -0.16 -26.96
C TRP A 556 17.72 0.05 -28.46
N ARG A 557 18.04 1.24 -28.87
CA ARG A 557 18.33 1.57 -30.26
C ARG A 557 19.70 1.12 -30.77
N ARG A 558 20.53 0.52 -29.89
CA ARG A 558 21.87 0.05 -30.19
C ARG A 558 21.92 -1.48 -30.13
N TRP A 559 22.28 -2.14 -31.19
CA TRP A 559 22.17 -3.61 -31.36
C TRP A 559 22.75 -4.42 -30.17
N TRP A 560 24.05 -4.35 -29.88
CA TRP A 560 24.68 -5.13 -28.79
C TRP A 560 24.23 -4.68 -27.38
N PRO A 561 24.12 -3.41 -27.10
CA PRO A 561 23.53 -2.98 -25.85
C PRO A 561 22.06 -3.40 -25.67
N GLY A 562 21.34 -3.65 -26.75
CA GLY A 562 19.96 -4.11 -26.71
C GLY A 562 19.77 -5.45 -26.00
N LEU A 563 20.64 -6.43 -26.25
CA LEU A 563 20.61 -7.73 -25.55
C LEU A 563 20.95 -7.59 -24.07
N ALA A 564 21.98 -6.79 -23.72
CA ALA A 564 22.31 -6.50 -22.33
C ALA A 564 21.15 -5.81 -21.60
N VAL A 565 20.47 -4.90 -22.29
CA VAL A 565 19.29 -4.19 -21.79
C VAL A 565 18.11 -5.13 -21.61
N ALA A 566 17.88 -6.08 -22.50
CA ALA A 566 16.86 -7.11 -22.32
C ALA A 566 17.14 -7.97 -21.09
N ALA A 567 18.37 -8.40 -20.87
CA ALA A 567 18.78 -9.14 -19.69
C ALA A 567 18.58 -8.32 -18.39
N VAL A 568 18.94 -7.03 -18.43
CA VAL A 568 18.72 -6.10 -17.30
C VAL A 568 17.24 -5.94 -17.01
N ALA A 569 16.40 -5.71 -18.04
CA ALA A 569 14.95 -5.59 -17.85
C ALA A 569 14.35 -6.90 -17.33
N SER A 570 14.80 -8.05 -17.84
CA SER A 570 14.36 -9.37 -17.39
C SER A 570 14.71 -9.62 -15.93
N SER A 571 15.93 -9.26 -15.49
CA SER A 571 16.37 -9.42 -14.10
C SER A 571 15.53 -8.61 -13.09
N VAL A 572 14.72 -7.67 -13.56
CA VAL A 572 13.89 -6.81 -12.71
C VAL A 572 12.41 -7.14 -12.86
N LEU A 573 11.94 -7.49 -14.06
CA LEU A 573 10.52 -7.58 -14.38
C LEU A 573 9.93 -9.00 -14.38
N LEU A 574 10.71 -10.02 -14.74
CA LEU A 574 10.15 -11.37 -14.98
C LEU A 574 9.49 -11.97 -13.73
N THR A 575 10.07 -11.79 -12.56
CA THR A 575 9.46 -12.24 -11.30
C THR A 575 8.06 -11.65 -11.12
N GLY A 576 7.93 -10.34 -11.29
CA GLY A 576 6.64 -9.67 -11.13
C GLY A 576 5.65 -10.00 -12.25
N VAL A 577 6.12 -10.29 -13.47
CA VAL A 577 5.24 -10.77 -14.52
C VAL A 577 4.66 -12.15 -14.15
N LEU A 578 5.46 -13.03 -13.58
CA LEU A 578 4.98 -14.34 -13.10
C LEU A 578 3.98 -14.18 -11.94
N VAL A 579 4.27 -13.28 -11.01
CA VAL A 579 3.32 -12.96 -9.92
C VAL A 579 2.04 -12.34 -10.49
N LEU A 580 2.13 -11.43 -11.47
CA LEU A 580 0.95 -10.87 -12.13
C LEU A 580 0.10 -11.95 -12.80
N VAL A 581 0.71 -12.87 -13.55
CA VAL A 581 -0.01 -14.00 -14.17
C VAL A 581 -0.75 -14.79 -13.10
N ARG A 582 -0.11 -15.05 -11.96
CA ARG A 582 -0.71 -15.77 -10.83
C ARG A 582 -1.90 -15.02 -10.20
N LEU A 583 -1.89 -13.70 -10.21
CA LEU A 583 -2.97 -12.87 -9.67
C LEU A 583 -4.18 -12.74 -10.63
N LEU A 584 -4.07 -13.20 -11.86
CA LEU A 584 -5.17 -13.11 -12.81
C LEU A 584 -6.30 -14.09 -12.46
N PRO A 585 -7.57 -13.68 -12.60
CA PRO A 585 -8.72 -14.44 -12.09
C PRO A 585 -8.93 -15.81 -12.74
N TRP A 586 -8.35 -16.02 -13.91
CA TRP A 586 -8.45 -17.29 -14.64
C TRP A 586 -7.29 -18.27 -14.35
N THR A 587 -6.36 -17.88 -13.48
CA THR A 587 -5.27 -18.79 -13.08
C THR A 587 -5.76 -19.68 -11.94
N PRO A 588 -5.83 -21.01 -12.12
CA PRO A 588 -6.27 -21.91 -11.07
C PRO A 588 -5.19 -22.00 -9.99
N ILE A 589 -5.39 -21.33 -8.88
CA ILE A 589 -4.52 -21.40 -7.69
C ILE A 589 -5.37 -22.00 -6.57
N GLU A 590 -5.31 -23.30 -6.42
CA GLU A 590 -5.91 -23.98 -5.30
C GLU A 590 -4.91 -24.12 -4.15
N ASN A 591 -5.39 -23.90 -2.92
CA ASN A 591 -4.69 -24.23 -1.66
C ASN A 591 -3.32 -23.58 -1.44
N SER A 592 -3.08 -22.36 -1.92
CA SER A 592 -1.86 -21.61 -1.59
C SER A 592 -2.11 -20.61 -0.45
N VAL A 593 -1.09 -20.37 0.36
CA VAL A 593 -1.12 -19.26 1.33
C VAL A 593 -1.45 -17.95 0.60
N GLY A 594 -2.49 -17.24 1.07
CA GLY A 594 -2.98 -16.02 0.41
C GLY A 594 -3.85 -16.25 -0.82
N GLY A 595 -4.24 -17.51 -1.12
CA GLY A 595 -5.19 -17.85 -2.19
C GLY A 595 -6.60 -17.33 -1.95
N PRO A 596 -7.51 -17.49 -2.94
CA PRO A 596 -8.91 -17.11 -2.81
C PRO A 596 -9.61 -17.86 -1.66
N TYR A 597 -10.47 -17.16 -0.93
CA TYR A 597 -11.25 -17.75 0.16
C TYR A 597 -12.59 -17.03 0.32
N THR A 598 -13.57 -17.69 0.95
CA THR A 598 -14.81 -17.07 1.35
C THR A 598 -14.59 -16.27 2.63
N SER A 599 -14.68 -14.95 2.54
CA SER A 599 -14.53 -14.02 3.66
C SER A 599 -15.75 -14.04 4.57
N ALA A 600 -16.96 -14.10 4.00
CA ALA A 600 -18.21 -14.26 4.73
C ALA A 600 -19.21 -15.06 3.88
N THR A 601 -19.88 -16.04 4.50
CA THR A 601 -20.96 -16.77 3.82
C THR A 601 -22.19 -15.89 3.66
N ALA A 602 -23.12 -16.26 2.80
CA ALA A 602 -24.41 -15.60 2.68
C ALA A 602 -25.18 -15.58 4.02
N SER A 603 -24.97 -16.58 4.87
CA SER A 603 -25.50 -16.63 6.23
C SER A 603 -24.87 -15.56 7.11
N ASP A 604 -23.53 -15.41 7.05
CA ASP A 604 -22.77 -14.39 7.81
C ASP A 604 -23.22 -12.98 7.39
N VAL A 605 -23.40 -12.76 6.09
CA VAL A 605 -23.89 -11.47 5.56
C VAL A 605 -25.28 -11.15 6.13
N ARG A 606 -26.19 -12.14 6.22
CA ARG A 606 -27.51 -11.94 6.83
C ARG A 606 -27.42 -11.65 8.32
N VAL A 607 -26.58 -12.39 9.07
CA VAL A 607 -26.35 -12.15 10.50
C VAL A 607 -25.81 -10.74 10.74
N ALA A 608 -24.83 -10.31 9.96
CA ALA A 608 -24.27 -8.96 10.06
C ALA A 608 -25.33 -7.87 9.78
N ALA A 609 -26.20 -8.08 8.79
CA ALA A 609 -27.31 -7.17 8.52
C ALA A 609 -28.32 -7.11 9.68
N GLN A 610 -28.66 -8.25 10.31
CA GLN A 610 -29.51 -8.29 11.50
C GLN A 610 -28.83 -7.56 12.67
N VAL A 611 -27.56 -7.80 12.94
CA VAL A 611 -26.79 -7.10 13.96
C VAL A 611 -26.80 -5.59 13.71
N ALA A 612 -26.53 -5.17 12.49
CA ALA A 612 -26.53 -3.74 12.13
C ALA A 612 -27.90 -3.08 12.41
N ALA A 613 -29.00 -3.80 12.14
CA ALA A 613 -30.36 -3.28 12.29
C ALA A 613 -30.87 -3.31 13.75
N SER A 614 -30.42 -4.28 14.58
CA SER A 614 -31.00 -4.57 15.88
C SER A 614 -30.13 -4.21 17.08
N THR A 615 -28.87 -3.78 16.85
CA THR A 615 -27.96 -3.40 17.95
C THR A 615 -27.54 -1.93 17.84
N PRO A 616 -27.26 -1.26 18.96
CA PRO A 616 -26.71 0.10 18.94
C PRO A 616 -25.41 0.18 18.13
N SER A 617 -25.23 1.30 17.44
CA SER A 617 -24.04 1.50 16.59
C SER A 617 -22.74 1.51 17.38
N ASN A 618 -22.77 1.91 18.66
CA ASN A 618 -21.62 1.96 19.57
C ASN A 618 -21.48 0.71 20.46
N ALA A 619 -22.24 -0.34 20.17
CA ALA A 619 -22.19 -1.57 20.95
C ALA A 619 -20.81 -2.25 20.90
N VAL A 620 -20.40 -2.79 22.05
CA VAL A 620 -19.15 -3.54 22.21
C VAL A 620 -19.44 -5.03 22.16
N PHE A 621 -18.73 -5.74 21.30
CA PHE A 621 -18.87 -7.17 21.09
C PHE A 621 -17.69 -7.95 21.66
N LEU A 622 -17.96 -9.08 22.29
CA LEU A 622 -16.97 -10.12 22.49
C LEU A 622 -17.00 -11.01 21.23
N THR A 623 -15.87 -11.14 20.55
CA THR A 623 -15.67 -11.98 19.35
C THR A 623 -14.42 -12.83 19.49
N GLU A 624 -14.24 -13.80 18.61
CA GLU A 624 -13.06 -14.68 18.60
C GLU A 624 -11.80 -14.01 18.03
N GLY A 625 -11.87 -12.75 17.61
CA GLY A 625 -10.74 -12.02 17.05
C GLY A 625 -10.27 -12.53 15.69
N LYS A 626 -11.13 -13.14 14.88
CA LYS A 626 -10.83 -13.57 13.51
C LYS A 626 -10.67 -12.38 12.57
N PRO A 627 -9.81 -12.47 11.53
CA PRO A 627 -9.68 -11.38 10.55
C PRO A 627 -10.98 -11.05 9.83
N ASN A 628 -11.77 -12.07 9.49
CA ASN A 628 -12.98 -11.95 8.67
C ASN A 628 -14.27 -12.02 9.50
N ASP A 629 -14.24 -11.49 10.71
CA ASP A 629 -15.38 -11.45 11.61
C ASP A 629 -16.53 -10.61 11.02
N PRO A 630 -17.73 -11.17 10.76
CA PRO A 630 -18.80 -10.46 10.06
C PRO A 630 -19.40 -9.30 10.85
N VAL A 631 -19.41 -9.40 12.20
CA VAL A 631 -19.91 -8.34 13.08
C VAL A 631 -19.01 -7.10 12.99
N LEU A 632 -17.71 -7.30 12.81
CA LEU A 632 -16.74 -6.21 12.66
C LEU A 632 -16.71 -5.72 11.20
N THR A 633 -16.52 -6.66 10.26
CA THR A 633 -16.28 -6.31 8.86
C THR A 633 -17.53 -5.78 8.15
N LEU A 634 -18.71 -6.33 8.43
CA LEU A 634 -19.93 -6.00 7.71
C LEU A 634 -20.91 -5.15 8.54
N ALA A 635 -21.09 -5.43 9.84
CA ALA A 635 -21.95 -4.61 10.69
C ALA A 635 -21.23 -3.41 11.31
N GLY A 636 -19.90 -3.29 11.16
CA GLY A 636 -19.09 -2.15 11.60
C GLY A 636 -19.03 -1.98 13.12
N ARG A 637 -19.32 -3.02 13.90
CA ARG A 637 -19.32 -2.95 15.37
C ARG A 637 -17.91 -2.97 15.94
N THR A 638 -17.78 -2.72 17.24
CA THR A 638 -16.49 -2.65 17.94
C THR A 638 -16.28 -3.91 18.78
N ALA A 639 -15.10 -4.52 18.66
CA ALA A 639 -14.72 -5.67 19.49
C ALA A 639 -14.02 -5.25 20.78
N VAL A 640 -14.15 -6.08 21.85
CA VAL A 640 -13.26 -6.01 23.00
C VAL A 640 -11.82 -6.10 22.51
N MET A 641 -11.53 -7.10 21.68
CA MET A 641 -10.26 -7.26 20.97
C MET A 641 -10.51 -8.05 19.68
N GLY A 642 -10.21 -7.45 18.56
CA GLY A 642 -10.25 -8.08 17.25
C GLY A 642 -8.94 -8.79 16.93
N TYR A 643 -8.64 -8.97 15.64
CA TYR A 643 -7.46 -9.73 15.20
C TYR A 643 -6.16 -9.13 15.72
N TYR A 644 -5.44 -9.91 16.50
CA TYR A 644 -4.24 -9.47 17.21
C TYR A 644 -3.10 -9.07 16.27
N GLY A 645 -2.97 -9.69 15.08
CA GLY A 645 -1.89 -9.43 14.14
C GLY A 645 -1.87 -7.97 13.66
N TRP A 646 -3.03 -7.38 13.36
CA TRP A 646 -3.10 -5.96 13.02
C TRP A 646 -2.83 -5.05 14.22
N LEU A 647 -3.39 -5.38 15.37
CA LEU A 647 -3.17 -4.62 16.60
C LEU A 647 -1.68 -4.62 17.00
N TRP A 648 -1.03 -5.78 16.88
CA TRP A 648 0.40 -5.93 17.13
C TRP A 648 1.24 -5.11 16.15
N SER A 649 0.94 -5.16 14.85
CA SER A 649 1.67 -4.39 13.84
C SER A 649 1.55 -2.88 14.05
N TYR A 650 0.47 -2.42 14.71
CA TYR A 650 0.28 -1.03 15.10
C TYR A 650 0.92 -0.67 16.44
N GLY A 651 1.61 -1.60 17.08
CA GLY A 651 2.24 -1.40 18.37
C GLY A 651 1.24 -1.25 19.53
N THR A 652 0.06 -1.87 19.42
CA THR A 652 -0.94 -1.83 20.49
C THR A 652 -0.48 -2.68 21.68
N ASP A 653 -0.49 -2.08 22.87
CA ASP A 653 -0.30 -2.84 24.11
C ASP A 653 -1.62 -3.55 24.48
N PHE A 654 -1.59 -4.86 24.52
CA PHE A 654 -2.78 -5.67 24.79
C PHE A 654 -3.08 -5.78 26.28
N GLY A 655 -2.08 -5.63 27.17
CA GLY A 655 -2.20 -5.90 28.59
C GLY A 655 -2.76 -7.30 28.87
N SER A 656 -3.74 -7.41 29.76
CA SER A 656 -4.41 -8.67 30.09
C SER A 656 -5.53 -9.09 29.11
N ARG A 657 -5.87 -8.27 28.11
CA ARG A 657 -7.05 -8.51 27.24
C ARG A 657 -7.06 -9.85 26.52
N PRO A 658 -5.97 -10.36 25.95
CA PRO A 658 -6.00 -11.67 25.29
C PRO A 658 -6.44 -12.78 26.24
N GLN A 659 -5.91 -12.78 27.47
CA GLN A 659 -6.28 -13.76 28.49
C GLN A 659 -7.72 -13.55 28.96
N ASP A 660 -8.16 -12.31 29.12
CA ASP A 660 -9.52 -12.00 29.56
C ASP A 660 -10.54 -12.41 28.49
N VAL A 661 -10.25 -12.15 27.19
CA VAL A 661 -11.09 -12.58 26.06
C VAL A 661 -11.17 -14.12 26.02
N ARG A 662 -10.03 -14.80 26.17
CA ARG A 662 -9.98 -16.26 26.25
C ARG A 662 -10.87 -16.79 27.36
N THR A 663 -10.72 -16.26 28.57
CA THR A 663 -11.54 -16.67 29.75
C THR A 663 -13.03 -16.47 29.50
N MET A 664 -13.42 -15.34 28.82
CA MET A 664 -14.83 -15.11 28.49
C MET A 664 -15.36 -16.11 27.47
N LEU A 665 -14.61 -16.43 26.41
CA LEU A 665 -15.03 -17.35 25.35
C LEU A 665 -15.13 -18.80 25.85
N GLU A 666 -14.21 -19.24 26.73
CA GLU A 666 -14.18 -20.58 27.30
C GLU A 666 -15.31 -20.83 28.33
N GLY A 667 -15.95 -19.75 28.83
CA GLY A 667 -17.02 -19.89 29.79
C GLY A 667 -16.52 -20.39 31.16
N CYS A 668 -17.44 -20.90 31.99
CA CYS A 668 -17.12 -21.36 33.33
C CYS A 668 -17.49 -22.84 33.59
N GLY A 669 -17.84 -23.56 32.55
CA GLY A 669 -18.25 -24.97 32.70
C GLY A 669 -19.39 -25.15 33.70
N ILE A 670 -19.18 -25.94 34.75
CA ILE A 670 -20.16 -26.25 35.79
C ILE A 670 -20.12 -25.29 36.99
N GLN A 671 -19.26 -24.27 37.00
CA GLN A 671 -19.14 -23.35 38.13
C GLN A 671 -20.43 -22.56 38.34
N ALA A 672 -20.72 -22.24 39.61
CA ALA A 672 -21.86 -21.39 39.95
C ALA A 672 -21.68 -20.00 39.33
N ARG A 673 -22.77 -19.37 38.91
CA ARG A 673 -22.75 -18.04 38.24
C ARG A 673 -22.07 -16.98 39.12
N ALA A 674 -22.21 -17.07 40.44
CA ALA A 674 -21.59 -16.14 41.38
C ALA A 674 -20.05 -16.19 41.36
N ASP A 675 -19.49 -17.36 41.12
CA ASP A 675 -18.03 -17.60 41.12
C ASP A 675 -17.40 -17.54 39.73
N CYS A 676 -18.23 -17.31 38.71
CA CYS A 676 -17.80 -17.28 37.31
C CYS A 676 -17.15 -15.93 36.95
N PRO A 677 -15.86 -15.91 36.60
CA PRO A 677 -15.16 -14.66 36.26
C PRO A 677 -15.68 -13.97 35.00
N VAL A 678 -16.35 -14.72 34.11
CA VAL A 678 -16.89 -14.23 32.84
C VAL A 678 -17.76 -12.99 33.06
N PHE A 679 -18.70 -13.04 34.01
CA PHE A 679 -19.60 -11.91 34.24
C PHE A 679 -18.90 -10.64 34.76
N GLY A 680 -17.82 -10.82 35.54
CA GLY A 680 -16.94 -9.73 35.98
C GLY A 680 -16.21 -9.10 34.80
N LEU A 681 -15.68 -9.94 33.89
CA LEU A 681 -14.95 -9.48 32.68
C LEU A 681 -15.88 -8.82 31.67
N LEU A 682 -17.09 -9.34 31.44
CA LEU A 682 -18.10 -8.70 30.61
C LEU A 682 -18.41 -7.28 31.10
N ARG A 683 -18.52 -7.09 32.44
CA ARG A 683 -18.69 -5.74 33.04
C ARG A 683 -17.46 -4.87 32.87
N LYS A 684 -16.25 -5.41 33.11
CA LYS A 684 -14.97 -4.70 32.98
C LYS A 684 -14.84 -4.08 31.60
N TYR A 685 -15.17 -4.82 30.55
CA TYR A 685 -15.05 -4.37 29.16
C TYR A 685 -16.32 -3.74 28.58
N LYS A 686 -17.39 -3.61 29.39
CA LYS A 686 -18.69 -3.07 28.96
C LYS A 686 -19.24 -3.81 27.74
N VAL A 687 -19.13 -5.13 27.73
CA VAL A 687 -19.60 -5.97 26.62
C VAL A 687 -21.11 -5.93 26.56
N ASP A 688 -21.68 -5.57 25.43
CA ASP A 688 -23.12 -5.53 25.19
C ASP A 688 -23.62 -6.83 24.56
N TYR A 689 -22.82 -7.41 23.67
CA TYR A 689 -23.16 -8.61 22.89
C TYR A 689 -21.98 -9.58 22.81
N VAL A 690 -22.32 -10.85 22.66
CA VAL A 690 -21.34 -11.92 22.46
C VAL A 690 -21.66 -12.65 21.16
N GLU A 691 -20.69 -12.73 20.29
CA GLU A 691 -20.72 -13.54 19.08
C GLU A 691 -20.05 -14.88 19.31
N ILE A 692 -20.75 -15.97 18.99
CA ILE A 692 -20.26 -17.34 19.10
C ILE A 692 -20.35 -18.02 17.75
N ASP A 693 -19.21 -18.50 17.26
CA ASP A 693 -19.09 -19.32 16.05
C ASP A 693 -18.90 -20.80 16.45
N ASP A 694 -19.78 -21.68 16.00
CA ASP A 694 -19.74 -23.10 16.36
C ASP A 694 -18.82 -23.94 15.43
N ARG A 695 -18.21 -23.32 14.41
CA ARG A 695 -17.26 -24.00 13.50
C ARG A 695 -15.88 -24.23 14.11
N THR A 696 -15.63 -23.76 15.28
CA THR A 696 -14.30 -23.77 15.90
C THR A 696 -13.83 -25.15 16.32
N ALA A 697 -13.37 -25.94 15.34
CA ALA A 697 -12.55 -27.12 15.60
C ALA A 697 -11.08 -26.73 15.90
N ASP A 698 -10.63 -25.59 15.43
CA ASP A 698 -9.29 -25.05 15.71
C ASP A 698 -9.32 -24.16 16.96
N PRO A 699 -8.27 -24.23 17.81
CA PRO A 699 -8.09 -23.23 18.86
C PRO A 699 -8.09 -21.85 18.19
N GLY A 700 -8.99 -20.98 18.62
CA GLY A 700 -9.10 -19.63 18.10
C GLY A 700 -7.78 -18.88 18.21
N ILE A 701 -7.72 -17.69 17.60
CA ILE A 701 -6.50 -16.85 17.55
C ILE A 701 -5.90 -16.61 18.96
N PHE A 702 -6.72 -16.68 20.00
CA PHE A 702 -6.27 -16.59 21.41
C PHE A 702 -5.97 -17.96 22.02
N ASP A 703 -5.82 -19.02 21.24
CA ASP A 703 -5.72 -20.40 21.73
C ASP A 703 -6.92 -20.77 22.63
N SER A 704 -8.07 -20.17 22.35
CA SER A 704 -9.31 -20.34 23.10
C SER A 704 -10.17 -21.44 22.49
N ARG A 705 -10.79 -22.23 23.35
CA ARG A 705 -11.87 -23.15 22.97
C ARG A 705 -13.19 -22.52 23.38
N VAL A 706 -13.98 -22.08 22.42
CA VAL A 706 -15.29 -21.51 22.70
C VAL A 706 -16.20 -22.58 23.24
N ASP A 707 -16.75 -22.37 24.44
CA ASP A 707 -17.77 -23.26 24.98
C ASP A 707 -19.18 -22.86 24.49
N VAL A 708 -19.51 -23.30 23.29
CA VAL A 708 -20.81 -23.03 22.62
C VAL A 708 -21.99 -23.48 23.53
N ARG A 709 -21.84 -24.64 24.22
CA ARG A 709 -22.92 -25.17 25.07
C ARG A 709 -23.12 -24.31 26.30
N TRP A 710 -22.04 -23.87 26.92
CA TRP A 710 -22.12 -22.98 28.09
C TRP A 710 -22.87 -21.68 27.71
N TRP A 711 -22.49 -21.03 26.64
CA TRP A 711 -23.14 -19.80 26.17
C TRP A 711 -24.63 -20.01 25.87
N ALA A 712 -24.99 -21.09 25.21
CA ALA A 712 -26.39 -21.43 24.89
C ALA A 712 -27.26 -21.68 26.15
N THR A 713 -26.66 -22.08 27.27
CA THR A 713 -27.40 -22.40 28.52
C THR A 713 -27.55 -21.23 29.49
N GLN A 714 -26.92 -20.08 29.23
CA GLN A 714 -26.95 -18.91 30.12
C GLN A 714 -28.27 -18.14 30.10
N GLY A 715 -29.20 -18.48 29.21
CA GLY A 715 -30.49 -17.81 29.10
C GLY A 715 -30.45 -16.41 28.51
N PHE A 716 -29.38 -16.04 27.83
CA PHE A 716 -29.27 -14.76 27.12
C PHE A 716 -30.20 -14.74 25.88
N ALA A 717 -30.78 -13.57 25.59
CA ALA A 717 -31.60 -13.39 24.40
C ALA A 717 -30.73 -13.49 23.12
N VAL A 718 -31.20 -14.24 22.14
CA VAL A 718 -30.55 -14.31 20.83
C VAL A 718 -31.03 -13.14 19.98
N VAL A 719 -30.10 -12.32 19.51
CA VAL A 719 -30.35 -11.13 18.67
C VAL A 719 -30.27 -11.46 17.20
N ALA A 720 -29.32 -12.31 16.83
CA ALA A 720 -29.13 -12.76 15.44
C ALA A 720 -28.63 -14.22 15.45
N ARG A 721 -29.05 -14.99 14.46
CA ARG A 721 -28.61 -16.38 14.29
C ARG A 721 -28.47 -16.71 12.81
N GLY A 722 -27.35 -17.31 12.47
CA GLY A 722 -27.03 -17.90 11.18
C GLY A 722 -26.83 -19.40 11.26
N ASP A 723 -26.20 -19.96 10.24
CA ASP A 723 -25.94 -21.40 10.15
C ASP A 723 -24.96 -21.86 11.22
N HIS A 724 -24.01 -21.02 11.60
CA HIS A 724 -22.95 -21.31 12.57
C HIS A 724 -22.65 -20.14 13.53
N LEU A 725 -23.20 -18.95 13.27
CA LEU A 725 -23.05 -17.80 14.14
C LEU A 725 -24.28 -17.57 15.00
N THR A 726 -24.09 -17.33 16.28
CA THR A 726 -25.14 -16.87 17.19
C THR A 726 -24.69 -15.66 17.98
N VAL A 727 -25.50 -14.63 18.00
CA VAL A 727 -25.24 -13.39 18.76
C VAL A 727 -26.19 -13.28 19.93
N TYR A 728 -25.64 -13.17 21.13
CA TYR A 728 -26.34 -13.08 22.41
C TYR A 728 -26.31 -11.64 22.94
N ASP A 729 -27.44 -11.17 23.47
CA ASP A 729 -27.54 -9.92 24.25
C ASP A 729 -27.17 -10.20 25.72
N VAL A 730 -26.06 -9.63 26.19
CA VAL A 730 -25.58 -9.84 27.55
C VAL A 730 -25.73 -8.58 28.42
N ARG A 731 -26.49 -7.58 27.99
CA ARG A 731 -26.67 -6.32 28.75
C ARG A 731 -27.46 -6.52 30.05
N ALA A 732 -28.36 -7.50 30.09
CA ALA A 732 -29.17 -7.85 31.27
C ALA A 732 -28.49 -8.85 32.20
N ARG A 733 -27.15 -8.94 32.22
CA ARG A 733 -26.33 -9.87 32.98
C ARG A 733 -26.27 -9.60 34.48
#